data_089f4bf54dbf47e7a654d0d8a63478a5
#
_entry.id   089f4bf54dbf47e7a654d0d8a63478a5
#
_cell.length_a   1.000
_cell.length_b   1.000
_cell.length_c   1.000
_cell.angle_alpha   90.00
_cell.angle_beta   90.00
_cell.angle_gamma   90.00
#
_symmetry.space_group_name_H-M   'P 1'
#
loop_
_entity.id
_entity.type
_entity.pdbx_description
1 polymer ?
#
loop_
_entity_poly.entity_id
_entity_poly.type
_entity_poly.pdbx_seq_one_letter_code
_entity_poly.pdbx_strand_id
1 'polypeptide(L)'
;MKKLSYIMAVLAGFLLLGSCGYDDALVREEIGKVEAELSEYEQKMAEFESQLSSLKSLINSSFISYLGTDEAGNYVISYMDKGGEVKTVVVAVDSDVITSPLIGVDEFEGVLCWRKTSDNGRTWEWILDAEGNKMPVGGKEPQVGIDAEGFWTVNGERVLGASGKPVLANDISNTIFKNVAYNEETGLVEFTLVDGSSFSVKMYEALNIEFDAPSMIAVPDPSAVTRIAYTVTGSQADDAVVDYFTAYNVSVEIDKYAKTVNVTLAEGAEEGNTVIMVSAGENVVLKPLFFTAGTAEIQKPVWDNKYGTGTEIHLPGDFTEFDIEVSHNISYEMSISEDCKDWLKVATGTKAAMVTTKHSFVADYFESSLGADRKGKITFRNDLYDVTVEITVRQTPVVPSGPTVPGLSTGADLVAFAQAVNAGASTSRWQNEAGEVVLLNDIDLTGMTEWNPIGTGTAKGTPAYDLVNPFSGVFNGQGYAIKGIQWTYNVTDATSHLYGLFGAIKDATIKNLVLGAEGDQITVVGSNANVIAVGALVGHAESSTITGITNNVSVVLADKNAAVPGDNPDATLMMLGGVAGTFRAPMTVGSKDEPVKNLGNVKTGSITNTANGGTGMNVAGIVAFTVGVKDVEMKLDYCYNYGEVSAPTGRGGGLIGTMGGATQETAVTILSNSENYGLIQDDIVGQFGGSKDMYNLKRMGGLVGGTVTNNTGLRIEYCTNHGNVFSQIGCRTGGFVGHNQASIVGCVNKGIILANISYTDGAPQHGPGWACGYSGKHLVNSCAKGGRVGEWDTYKDNPSAAPEATMDNALIYKNSEYFDPSANF
;
A
#
# COMPACT_ATOMS: atom_id res chain seq x y z
N MET A 1 37.77 31.21 -12.02
CA MET A 1 39.00 31.88 -12.35
C MET A 1 38.91 33.40 -12.46
N LYS A 2 37.91 34.05 -13.09
CA LYS A 2 37.81 35.53 -13.13
C LYS A 2 37.56 36.22 -11.80
N LYS A 3 36.80 35.59 -10.86
CA LYS A 3 36.58 36.16 -9.51
C LYS A 3 37.79 36.03 -8.59
N LEU A 4 38.57 34.95 -8.72
CA LEU A 4 39.80 34.76 -7.96
C LEU A 4 40.88 35.81 -8.32
N SER A 5 40.96 36.20 -9.59
CA SER A 5 41.85 37.26 -10.06
C SER A 5 41.45 38.63 -9.55
N TYR A 6 40.15 38.88 -9.26
CA TYR A 6 39.65 40.13 -8.66
C TYR A 6 39.98 40.23 -7.15
N ILE A 7 39.84 39.10 -6.44
CA ILE A 7 40.15 39.03 -4.99
C ILE A 7 41.67 39.20 -4.79
N MET A 8 42.51 38.57 -5.61
CA MET A 8 43.97 38.78 -5.54
C MET A 8 44.40 40.21 -5.92
N ALA A 9 43.69 40.86 -6.85
CA ALA A 9 43.96 42.27 -7.18
C ALA A 9 43.55 43.23 -6.08
N VAL A 10 42.50 42.96 -5.32
CA VAL A 10 42.03 43.74 -4.16
C VAL A 10 42.98 43.56 -2.99
N LEU A 11 43.46 42.31 -2.71
CA LEU A 11 44.47 42.07 -1.66
C LEU A 11 45.81 42.75 -1.98
N ALA A 12 46.27 42.75 -3.24
CA ALA A 12 47.48 43.43 -3.64
C ALA A 12 47.36 44.96 -3.58
N GLY A 13 46.16 45.53 -3.76
CA GLY A 13 45.88 46.94 -3.63
C GLY A 13 45.93 47.45 -2.17
N PHE A 14 45.53 46.61 -1.20
CA PHE A 14 45.55 46.94 0.23
C PHE A 14 46.97 46.89 0.84
N LEU A 15 47.89 46.13 0.27
CA LEU A 15 49.31 46.06 0.72
C LEU A 15 50.18 47.27 0.32
N LEU A 16 49.65 48.16 -0.52
CA LEU A 16 50.39 49.36 -0.99
C LEU A 16 50.00 50.68 -0.33
N LEU A 17 49.00 50.65 0.57
CA LEU A 17 48.57 51.84 1.33
C LEU A 17 49.03 51.77 2.82
N GLY A 18 50.33 51.81 3.02
CA GLY A 18 50.88 51.96 4.35
C GLY A 18 50.73 53.41 4.82
N SER A 19 50.10 53.63 5.98
CA SER A 19 50.01 54.81 6.82
C SER A 19 48.63 55.40 6.94
N CYS A 20 47.88 54.90 7.96
CA CYS A 20 47.16 55.66 8.98
C CYS A 20 46.29 54.69 9.77
N GLY A 21 46.60 54.57 11.03
CA GLY A 21 45.74 54.08 12.16
C GLY A 21 44.48 53.33 11.84
N TYR A 22 44.51 52.20 11.15
CA TYR A 22 43.41 51.32 11.01
C TYR A 22 43.56 50.14 11.98
N ASP A 23 42.46 49.76 12.62
CA ASP A 23 42.42 48.65 13.57
C ASP A 23 42.73 47.33 12.88
N ASP A 24 43.98 46.84 13.04
CA ASP A 24 44.50 45.61 12.46
C ASP A 24 43.65 44.36 12.85
N ALA A 25 42.85 44.47 13.88
CA ALA A 25 42.01 43.36 14.37
C ALA A 25 40.84 43.04 13.43
N LEU A 26 40.17 44.05 12.90
CA LEU A 26 39.06 43.88 11.96
C LEU A 26 39.49 43.30 10.62
N VAL A 27 40.66 43.72 10.13
CA VAL A 27 41.20 43.19 8.86
C VAL A 27 41.64 41.73 9.03
N ARG A 28 42.23 41.36 10.17
CA ARG A 28 42.56 39.96 10.48
C ARG A 28 41.36 39.07 10.68
N GLU A 29 40.28 39.62 11.27
CA GLU A 29 39.01 38.87 11.37
C GLU A 29 38.38 38.62 10.01
N GLU A 30 38.36 39.60 9.11
CA GLU A 30 37.84 39.42 7.75
C GLU A 30 38.72 38.49 6.90
N ILE A 31 40.06 38.55 7.03
CA ILE A 31 40.97 37.59 6.39
C ILE A 31 40.69 36.18 6.94
N GLY A 32 40.51 36.01 8.25
CA GLY A 32 40.18 34.71 8.85
C GLY A 32 38.87 34.14 8.35
N LYS A 33 37.85 34.96 8.10
CA LYS A 33 36.58 34.55 7.50
C LYS A 33 36.76 34.08 6.05
N VAL A 34 37.53 34.85 5.27
CA VAL A 34 37.84 34.49 3.87
C VAL A 34 38.68 33.21 3.77
N GLU A 35 39.64 33.02 4.70
CA GLU A 35 40.44 31.79 4.77
C GLU A 35 39.57 30.56 5.15
N ALA A 36 38.60 30.74 6.07
CA ALA A 36 37.65 29.71 6.45
C ALA A 36 36.74 29.35 5.26
N GLU A 37 36.21 30.35 4.56
CA GLU A 37 35.41 30.14 3.35
C GLU A 37 36.21 29.45 2.25
N LEU A 38 37.46 29.82 2.06
CA LEU A 38 38.33 29.19 1.06
C LEU A 38 38.60 27.71 1.38
N SER A 39 38.86 27.42 2.66
CA SER A 39 39.03 26.03 3.14
C SER A 39 37.80 25.18 2.91
N GLU A 40 36.61 25.75 3.11
CA GLU A 40 35.36 25.06 2.81
C GLU A 40 35.15 24.83 1.31
N TYR A 41 35.45 25.83 0.49
CA TYR A 41 35.40 25.62 -0.96
C TYR A 41 36.40 24.56 -1.44
N GLU A 42 37.58 24.50 -0.82
CA GLU A 42 38.56 23.44 -1.11
C GLU A 42 38.06 22.07 -0.70
N GLN A 43 37.38 21.95 0.46
CA GLN A 43 36.76 20.70 0.91
C GLN A 43 35.60 20.29 -0.02
N LYS A 44 34.72 21.21 -0.36
CA LYS A 44 33.63 20.96 -1.33
C LYS A 44 34.16 20.57 -2.72
N MET A 45 35.25 21.18 -3.16
CA MET A 45 35.94 20.83 -4.42
C MET A 45 36.50 19.41 -4.37
N ALA A 46 37.09 19.01 -3.25
CA ALA A 46 37.62 17.65 -3.07
C ALA A 46 36.47 16.60 -3.03
N GLU A 47 35.37 16.90 -2.36
CA GLU A 47 34.17 16.07 -2.37
C GLU A 47 33.56 15.95 -3.77
N PHE A 48 33.45 17.06 -4.50
CA PHE A 48 33.01 17.09 -5.87
C PHE A 48 33.93 16.32 -6.83
N GLU A 49 35.26 16.42 -6.68
CA GLU A 49 36.21 15.64 -7.44
C GLU A 49 36.11 14.14 -7.15
N SER A 50 35.86 13.77 -5.89
CA SER A 50 35.60 12.38 -5.48
C SER A 50 34.32 11.84 -6.12
N GLN A 51 33.23 12.61 -6.06
CA GLN A 51 31.95 12.25 -6.68
C GLN A 51 32.08 12.16 -8.22
N LEU A 52 32.79 13.10 -8.83
CA LEU A 52 33.07 13.08 -10.28
C LEU A 52 33.92 11.87 -10.70
N SER A 53 34.88 11.47 -9.87
CA SER A 53 35.69 10.26 -10.10
C SER A 53 34.82 9.01 -10.02
N SER A 54 33.97 8.94 -9.00
CA SER A 54 32.97 7.84 -8.82
C SER A 54 31.99 7.79 -9.99
N LEU A 55 31.48 8.95 -10.42
CA LEU A 55 30.62 9.06 -11.60
C LEU A 55 31.32 8.59 -12.88
N LYS A 56 32.58 8.98 -13.10
CA LYS A 56 33.37 8.50 -14.24
C LYS A 56 33.56 6.98 -14.18
N SER A 57 33.82 6.44 -13.01
CA SER A 57 33.92 4.99 -12.80
C SER A 57 32.60 4.28 -13.10
N LEU A 58 31.46 4.84 -12.64
CA LEU A 58 30.13 4.34 -12.92
C LEU A 58 29.78 4.36 -14.42
N ILE A 59 30.06 5.48 -15.11
CA ILE A 59 29.83 5.61 -16.56
C ILE A 59 30.69 4.63 -17.36
N ASN A 60 31.90 4.33 -16.87
CA ASN A 60 32.81 3.36 -17.50
C ASN A 60 32.55 1.92 -17.03
N SER A 61 31.65 1.68 -16.06
CA SER A 61 31.29 0.34 -15.62
C SER A 61 30.49 -0.38 -16.71
N SER A 62 30.56 -1.70 -16.69
CA SER A 62 29.79 -2.50 -17.63
C SER A 62 28.36 -2.67 -17.17
N PHE A 63 28.12 -2.78 -15.86
CA PHE A 63 26.81 -3.12 -15.30
C PHE A 63 26.61 -2.57 -13.88
N ILE A 64 25.37 -2.18 -13.54
CA ILE A 64 24.94 -1.91 -12.17
C ILE A 64 24.39 -3.22 -11.57
N SER A 65 24.89 -3.59 -10.39
CA SER A 65 24.46 -4.78 -9.68
C SER A 65 23.44 -4.49 -8.58
N TYR A 66 23.39 -3.25 -8.09
CA TYR A 66 22.45 -2.84 -7.07
C TYR A 66 22.15 -1.34 -7.16
N LEU A 67 20.88 -0.97 -6.97
CA LEU A 67 20.44 0.40 -6.81
C LEU A 67 19.45 0.44 -5.65
N GLY A 68 19.73 1.23 -4.64
CA GLY A 68 18.87 1.39 -3.46
C GLY A 68 19.21 2.66 -2.70
N THR A 69 18.70 2.80 -1.50
CA THR A 69 19.02 3.89 -0.58
C THR A 69 19.52 3.33 0.74
N ASP A 70 20.47 4.02 1.40
CA ASP A 70 20.89 3.69 2.75
C ASP A 70 19.92 4.26 3.81
N GLU A 71 20.17 3.98 5.08
CA GLU A 71 19.37 4.48 6.19
C GLU A 71 19.36 6.01 6.31
N ALA A 72 20.32 6.68 5.69
CA ALA A 72 20.42 8.14 5.63
C ALA A 72 19.74 8.75 4.40
N GLY A 73 19.17 7.90 3.51
CA GLY A 73 18.49 8.33 2.29
C GLY A 73 19.42 8.60 1.11
N ASN A 74 20.72 8.31 1.21
CA ASN A 74 21.65 8.46 0.10
C ASN A 74 21.46 7.32 -0.90
N TYR A 75 21.59 7.59 -2.20
CA TYR A 75 21.60 6.55 -3.19
C TYR A 75 22.84 5.68 -3.06
N VAL A 76 22.65 4.38 -2.92
CA VAL A 76 23.69 3.36 -2.91
C VAL A 76 23.68 2.64 -4.25
N ILE A 77 24.75 2.79 -5.02
CA ILE A 77 24.88 2.19 -6.34
C ILE A 77 26.06 1.22 -6.30
N SER A 78 25.79 -0.07 -6.45
CA SER A 78 26.87 -1.05 -6.64
C SER A 78 26.97 -1.41 -8.11
N TYR A 79 28.19 -1.48 -8.62
CA TYR A 79 28.48 -1.78 -10.01
C TYR A 79 29.67 -2.73 -10.12
N MET A 80 29.70 -3.49 -11.18
CA MET A 80 30.81 -4.38 -11.48
C MET A 80 31.81 -3.67 -12.39
N ASP A 81 33.05 -3.54 -11.98
CA ASP A 81 34.09 -2.97 -12.82
C ASP A 81 34.55 -3.97 -13.91
N LYS A 82 35.38 -3.51 -14.82
CA LYS A 82 35.90 -4.34 -15.91
C LYS A 82 36.77 -5.52 -15.45
N GLY A 83 37.18 -5.53 -14.19
CA GLY A 83 37.93 -6.63 -13.56
C GLY A 83 37.00 -7.66 -12.87
N GLY A 84 35.68 -7.45 -12.86
CA GLY A 84 34.72 -8.32 -12.19
C GLY A 84 34.55 -8.01 -10.69
N GLU A 85 35.18 -6.95 -10.17
CA GLU A 85 35.06 -6.55 -8.76
C GLU A 85 33.83 -5.69 -8.55
N VAL A 86 33.00 -6.03 -7.54
CA VAL A 86 31.85 -5.21 -7.16
C VAL A 86 32.32 -4.02 -6.34
N LYS A 87 32.09 -2.83 -6.87
CA LYS A 87 32.35 -1.54 -6.20
C LYS A 87 31.04 -0.87 -5.84
N THR A 88 31.02 -0.19 -4.70
CA THR A 88 29.85 0.55 -4.23
C THR A 88 30.18 2.03 -4.18
N VAL A 89 29.31 2.83 -4.74
CA VAL A 89 29.30 4.30 -4.65
C VAL A 89 28.08 4.73 -3.88
N VAL A 90 28.31 5.50 -2.84
CA VAL A 90 27.23 6.19 -2.13
C VAL A 90 27.18 7.61 -2.70
N VAL A 91 26.09 7.94 -3.36
CA VAL A 91 25.81 9.28 -3.83
C VAL A 91 25.03 9.98 -2.72
N ALA A 92 25.72 10.81 -1.96
CA ALA A 92 25.09 11.56 -0.89
C ALA A 92 23.97 12.43 -1.48
N VAL A 93 22.75 12.16 -1.08
CA VAL A 93 21.71 13.18 -1.08
C VAL A 93 22.09 14.06 0.11
N ASP A 94 22.38 15.32 -0.15
CA ASP A 94 22.90 16.23 0.89
C ASP A 94 22.04 16.14 2.16
N SER A 95 22.57 15.51 3.20
CA SER A 95 21.89 15.30 4.47
C SER A 95 21.75 16.61 5.27
N ASP A 96 22.31 17.70 4.78
CA ASP A 96 22.18 19.04 5.35
C ASP A 96 20.95 19.79 4.81
N VAL A 97 20.15 19.20 3.92
CA VAL A 97 18.83 19.74 3.56
C VAL A 97 17.85 19.44 4.67
N ILE A 98 17.97 20.16 5.75
CA ILE A 98 16.96 20.20 6.78
C ILE A 98 15.84 21.07 6.24
N THR A 99 14.75 20.45 5.91
CA THR A 99 13.54 21.13 5.43
C THR A 99 12.93 22.05 6.50
N SER A 100 13.22 21.80 7.78
CA SER A 100 12.84 22.62 8.93
C SER A 100 13.60 22.19 10.17
N PRO A 101 14.11 23.11 10.99
CA PRO A 101 14.64 22.74 12.29
C PRO A 101 13.55 22.11 13.15
N LEU A 102 13.83 20.96 13.74
CA LEU A 102 12.91 20.33 14.67
C LEU A 102 13.06 20.99 16.05
N ILE A 103 11.92 21.24 16.68
CA ILE A 103 11.85 21.73 18.05
C ILE A 103 11.41 20.58 18.94
N GLY A 104 12.12 20.35 20.00
CA GLY A 104 11.84 19.32 21.00
C GLY A 104 11.85 19.86 22.40
N VAL A 105 11.50 19.02 23.34
CA VAL A 105 11.49 19.34 24.77
C VAL A 105 12.33 18.30 25.48
N ASP A 106 13.15 18.74 26.46
CA ASP A 106 13.88 17.83 27.33
C ASP A 106 13.99 18.42 28.72
N GLU A 107 14.24 17.59 29.72
CA GLU A 107 14.35 18.03 31.11
C GLU A 107 15.77 18.50 31.42
N PHE A 108 15.88 19.69 32.01
CA PHE A 108 17.10 20.21 32.58
C PHE A 108 16.85 20.69 34.00
N GLU A 109 17.54 20.06 34.96
CA GLU A 109 17.42 20.37 36.40
C GLU A 109 15.98 20.36 36.94
N GLY A 110 15.13 19.40 36.43
CA GLY A 110 13.74 19.26 36.86
C GLY A 110 12.77 20.23 36.17
N VAL A 111 13.21 20.99 35.16
CA VAL A 111 12.39 21.89 34.35
C VAL A 111 12.42 21.46 32.90
N LEU A 112 11.25 21.32 32.27
CA LEU A 112 11.16 21.08 30.85
C LEU A 112 11.54 22.33 30.07
N CYS A 113 12.58 22.23 29.22
CA CYS A 113 13.12 23.31 28.42
C CYS A 113 13.09 22.96 26.93
N TRP A 114 12.98 24.00 26.08
CA TRP A 114 13.01 23.88 24.65
C TRP A 114 14.42 23.59 24.11
N ARG A 115 14.50 22.69 23.13
CA ARG A 115 15.71 22.44 22.36
C ARG A 115 15.41 22.37 20.87
N LYS A 116 16.43 22.56 20.03
CA LYS A 116 16.35 22.50 18.58
C LYS A 116 17.37 21.53 18.01
N THR A 117 17.08 20.99 16.86
CA THR A 117 18.05 20.24 16.07
C THR A 117 17.99 20.69 14.62
N SER A 118 19.13 20.71 13.97
CA SER A 118 19.29 21.02 12.56
C SER A 118 19.81 19.84 11.75
N ASP A 119 20.01 18.68 12.39
CA ASP A 119 20.53 17.45 11.79
C ASP A 119 19.59 16.26 11.99
N ASN A 120 18.29 16.54 11.95
CA ASN A 120 17.20 15.55 12.04
C ASN A 120 17.19 14.73 13.34
N GLY A 121 17.61 15.35 14.45
CA GLY A 121 17.59 14.75 15.78
C GLY A 121 18.85 14.01 16.20
N ARG A 122 19.93 14.07 15.41
CA ARG A 122 21.22 13.46 15.75
C ARG A 122 21.92 14.23 16.86
N THR A 123 21.89 15.56 16.79
CA THR A 123 22.37 16.47 17.84
C THR A 123 21.28 17.45 18.23
N TRP A 124 21.24 17.82 19.51
CA TRP A 124 20.25 18.75 20.05
C TRP A 124 20.93 19.89 20.81
N GLU A 125 20.49 21.11 20.55
CA GLU A 125 20.93 22.30 21.21
C GLU A 125 19.79 22.95 22.02
N TRP A 126 20.11 23.49 23.19
CA TRP A 126 19.10 24.18 23.97
C TRP A 126 18.75 25.52 23.31
N ILE A 127 17.47 25.85 23.31
CA ILE A 127 17.01 27.19 22.95
C ILE A 127 17.16 28.07 24.18
N LEU A 128 17.83 29.20 24.01
CA LEU A 128 18.12 30.15 25.10
C LEU A 128 17.18 31.36 25.06
N ASP A 129 16.90 31.95 26.21
CA ASP A 129 16.21 33.22 26.32
C ASP A 129 17.16 34.40 26.04
N ALA A 130 16.66 35.64 26.08
CA ALA A 130 17.44 36.84 25.81
C ALA A 130 18.57 37.07 26.86
N GLU A 131 18.48 36.43 28.02
CA GLU A 131 19.45 36.48 29.10
C GLU A 131 20.46 35.32 29.05
N GLY A 132 20.33 34.39 28.05
CA GLY A 132 21.22 33.27 27.85
C GLY A 132 20.89 32.03 28.69
N ASN A 133 19.74 31.97 29.34
CA ASN A 133 19.29 30.80 30.08
C ASN A 133 18.50 29.86 29.19
N LYS A 134 18.47 28.56 29.51
CA LYS A 134 17.65 27.57 28.80
C LYS A 134 16.17 27.93 28.93
N MET A 135 15.47 27.99 27.83
CA MET A 135 14.10 28.49 27.73
C MET A 135 13.10 27.44 28.25
N PRO A 136 12.37 27.72 29.36
CA PRO A 136 11.38 26.77 29.87
C PRO A 136 10.15 26.64 28.98
N VAL A 137 9.57 25.45 28.92
CA VAL A 137 8.31 25.16 28.15
C VAL A 137 7.10 25.95 28.65
N GLY A 138 7.10 26.38 29.90
CA GLY A 138 6.09 27.27 30.49
C GLY A 138 6.21 28.75 30.11
N GLY A 139 7.17 29.13 29.22
CA GLY A 139 7.37 30.50 28.72
C GLY A 139 6.70 30.74 27.37
N LYS A 140 7.22 31.71 26.59
CA LYS A 140 6.79 31.93 25.21
C LYS A 140 7.32 30.76 24.33
N GLU A 141 6.46 30.27 23.43
CA GLU A 141 6.85 29.26 22.46
C GLU A 141 7.97 29.78 21.54
N PRO A 142 8.96 28.90 21.18
CA PRO A 142 10.01 29.28 20.23
C PRO A 142 9.39 29.58 18.85
N GLN A 143 9.76 30.73 18.28
CA GLN A 143 9.29 31.11 16.94
C GLN A 143 10.26 30.61 15.87
N VAL A 144 9.83 29.68 15.02
CA VAL A 144 10.59 29.20 13.87
C VAL A 144 10.18 30.03 12.65
N GLY A 145 11.15 30.55 11.91
CA GLY A 145 10.93 31.37 10.73
C GLY A 145 12.05 31.24 9.70
N ILE A 146 11.93 32.03 8.63
CA ILE A 146 12.97 32.17 7.60
C ILE A 146 13.28 33.65 7.49
N ASP A 147 14.56 34.04 7.51
CA ASP A 147 14.97 35.44 7.38
C ASP A 147 14.91 35.94 5.93
N ALA A 148 15.19 37.21 5.73
CA ALA A 148 15.13 37.85 4.42
C ALA A 148 16.16 37.28 3.41
N GLU A 149 17.22 36.66 3.90
CA GLU A 149 18.27 36.01 3.10
C GLU A 149 17.99 34.52 2.86
N GLY A 150 16.87 33.98 3.36
CA GLY A 150 16.42 32.62 3.11
C GLY A 150 16.94 31.56 4.08
N PHE A 151 17.52 31.95 5.22
CA PHE A 151 18.00 31.00 6.23
C PHE A 151 16.96 30.70 7.30
N TRP A 152 16.94 29.47 7.81
CA TRP A 152 16.13 29.11 8.97
C TRP A 152 16.52 29.88 10.21
N THR A 153 15.51 30.37 10.94
CA THR A 153 15.71 31.07 12.23
C THR A 153 14.84 30.46 13.34
N VAL A 154 15.33 30.50 14.57
CA VAL A 154 14.57 30.21 15.78
C VAL A 154 14.70 31.41 16.71
N ASN A 155 13.58 32.03 17.11
CA ASN A 155 13.54 33.28 17.86
C ASN A 155 14.26 34.44 17.15
N GLY A 156 14.37 34.40 15.81
CA GLY A 156 15.07 35.41 15.01
C GLY A 156 16.58 35.15 14.84
N GLU A 157 17.16 34.16 15.52
CA GLU A 157 18.55 33.75 15.33
C GLU A 157 18.65 32.63 14.28
N ARG A 158 19.67 32.71 13.40
CA ARG A 158 19.91 31.71 12.38
C ARG A 158 20.24 30.36 12.98
N VAL A 159 19.62 29.32 12.47
CA VAL A 159 19.93 27.93 12.82
C VAL A 159 21.22 27.53 12.12
N LEU A 160 22.17 26.99 12.88
CA LEU A 160 23.43 26.52 12.35
C LEU A 160 23.40 25.03 12.12
N GLY A 161 23.92 24.56 10.99
CA GLY A 161 24.13 23.15 10.69
C GLY A 161 25.30 22.55 11.48
N ALA A 162 25.55 21.26 11.32
CA ALA A 162 26.65 20.53 11.95
C ALA A 162 28.03 21.14 11.64
N SER A 163 28.18 21.84 10.52
CA SER A 163 29.34 22.58 10.08
C SER A 163 29.51 23.97 10.74
N GLY A 164 28.55 24.39 11.58
CA GLY A 164 28.53 25.70 12.21
C GLY A 164 28.07 26.86 11.31
N LYS A 165 27.50 26.53 10.12
CA LYS A 165 26.99 27.53 9.16
C LYS A 165 25.48 27.64 9.20
N PRO A 166 24.92 28.82 8.86
CA PRO A 166 23.47 28.97 8.72
C PRO A 166 22.86 28.03 7.70
N VAL A 167 21.73 27.43 8.04
CA VAL A 167 20.97 26.48 7.20
C VAL A 167 20.02 27.24 6.29
N LEU A 168 20.19 27.14 4.97
CA LEU A 168 19.26 27.68 3.97
C LEU A 168 17.97 26.86 3.88
N ALA A 169 16.84 27.54 3.81
CA ALA A 169 15.52 26.89 3.71
C ALA A 169 15.24 26.26 2.33
N ASN A 170 16.08 26.55 1.31
CA ASN A 170 15.86 26.13 -0.07
C ASN A 170 17.16 25.78 -0.82
N ASP A 171 18.15 25.16 -0.18
CA ASP A 171 19.39 24.81 -0.86
C ASP A 171 19.29 23.43 -1.54
N ILE A 172 19.18 23.45 -2.88
CA ILE A 172 19.24 22.26 -3.76
C ILE A 172 20.62 22.16 -4.48
N SER A 173 21.64 22.90 -4.00
CA SER A 173 22.83 23.20 -4.79
C SER A 173 23.93 22.13 -4.79
N ASN A 174 23.77 21.01 -4.06
CA ASN A 174 24.85 20.03 -3.87
C ASN A 174 24.59 18.62 -4.43
N THR A 175 23.55 18.39 -5.19
CA THR A 175 23.32 17.09 -5.85
C THR A 175 23.80 17.11 -7.30
N ILE A 176 24.63 16.14 -7.69
CA ILE A 176 25.02 15.95 -9.09
C ILE A 176 23.85 15.42 -9.91
N PHE A 177 22.99 14.61 -9.28
CA PHE A 177 21.86 13.98 -9.92
C PHE A 177 20.56 14.71 -9.58
N LYS A 178 19.81 15.07 -10.63
CA LYS A 178 18.44 15.56 -10.54
C LYS A 178 17.45 14.41 -10.39
N ASN A 179 17.72 13.27 -11.03
CA ASN A 179 16.89 12.07 -10.98
C ASN A 179 17.73 10.82 -11.27
N VAL A 180 17.36 9.70 -10.64
CA VAL A 180 17.85 8.35 -10.97
C VAL A 180 16.62 7.45 -11.06
N ALA A 181 16.42 6.82 -12.20
CA ALA A 181 15.25 5.97 -12.45
C ALA A 181 15.65 4.68 -13.16
N TYR A 182 15.00 3.57 -12.79
CA TYR A 182 15.12 2.32 -13.53
C TYR A 182 13.99 2.21 -14.55
N ASN A 183 14.35 1.91 -15.78
CA ASN A 183 13.42 1.70 -16.87
C ASN A 183 13.28 0.20 -17.11
N GLU A 184 12.14 -0.37 -16.69
CA GLU A 184 11.88 -1.82 -16.78
C GLU A 184 11.80 -2.32 -18.23
N GLU A 185 11.38 -1.49 -19.19
CA GLU A 185 11.26 -1.88 -20.59
C GLU A 185 12.64 -2.03 -21.27
N THR A 186 13.60 -1.20 -20.87
CA THR A 186 14.93 -1.19 -21.47
C THR A 186 16.00 -1.89 -20.63
N GLY A 187 15.71 -2.18 -19.35
CA GLY A 187 16.66 -2.72 -18.38
C GLY A 187 17.80 -1.73 -18.03
N LEU A 188 17.58 -0.42 -18.26
CA LEU A 188 18.56 0.61 -18.02
C LEU A 188 18.24 1.42 -16.77
N VAL A 189 19.28 1.76 -16.00
CA VAL A 189 19.21 2.82 -14.98
C VAL A 189 19.56 4.14 -15.65
N GLU A 190 18.64 5.06 -15.66
CA GLU A 190 18.76 6.38 -16.27
C GLU A 190 19.12 7.41 -15.20
N PHE A 191 20.23 8.11 -15.41
CA PHE A 191 20.73 9.16 -14.56
C PHE A 191 20.51 10.51 -15.25
N THR A 192 19.80 11.43 -14.59
CA THR A 192 19.65 12.80 -15.08
C THR A 192 20.46 13.72 -14.17
N LEU A 193 21.37 14.47 -14.73
CA LEU A 193 22.21 15.44 -14.02
C LEU A 193 21.43 16.76 -13.79
N VAL A 194 21.92 17.59 -12.88
CA VAL A 194 21.29 18.88 -12.56
C VAL A 194 21.27 19.84 -13.75
N ASP A 195 22.23 19.73 -14.66
CA ASP A 195 22.31 20.52 -15.90
C ASP A 195 21.33 20.03 -17.00
N GLY A 196 20.59 18.97 -16.73
CA GLY A 196 19.61 18.37 -17.64
C GLY A 196 20.21 17.35 -18.61
N SER A 197 21.52 17.11 -18.58
CA SER A 197 22.13 16.01 -19.33
C SER A 197 21.77 14.67 -18.69
N SER A 198 21.74 13.59 -19.49
CA SER A 198 21.44 12.26 -19.02
C SER A 198 22.37 11.22 -19.62
N PHE A 199 22.57 10.13 -18.88
CA PHE A 199 23.22 8.93 -19.37
C PHE A 199 22.52 7.71 -18.75
N SER A 200 22.71 6.53 -19.36
CA SER A 200 22.10 5.30 -18.90
C SER A 200 23.13 4.20 -18.72
N VAL A 201 22.94 3.35 -17.72
CA VAL A 201 23.79 2.19 -17.44
C VAL A 201 22.92 0.96 -17.34
N LYS A 202 23.34 -0.16 -17.95
CA LYS A 202 22.57 -1.40 -17.92
C LYS A 202 22.59 -2.02 -16.52
N MET A 203 21.40 -2.48 -16.05
CA MET A 203 21.34 -3.29 -14.83
C MET A 203 22.06 -4.61 -15.03
N TYR A 204 22.71 -5.08 -13.97
CA TYR A 204 23.32 -6.38 -13.95
C TYR A 204 22.26 -7.47 -13.96
N GLU A 205 22.31 -8.34 -14.96
CA GLU A 205 21.54 -9.58 -15.00
C GLU A 205 22.43 -10.73 -14.56
N ALA A 206 21.97 -11.52 -13.61
CA ALA A 206 22.72 -12.66 -13.11
C ALA A 206 23.00 -13.66 -14.24
N LEU A 207 24.22 -14.21 -14.23
CA LEU A 207 24.59 -15.27 -15.15
C LEU A 207 23.65 -16.47 -14.94
N ASN A 208 23.12 -17.02 -16.02
CA ASN A 208 22.26 -18.18 -16.02
C ASN A 208 22.53 -19.06 -17.25
N ILE A 209 22.19 -20.35 -17.15
CA ILE A 209 22.15 -21.27 -18.26
C ILE A 209 20.79 -21.96 -18.29
N GLU A 210 20.22 -22.08 -19.46
CA GLU A 210 18.98 -22.80 -19.72
C GLU A 210 19.24 -23.91 -20.74
N PHE A 211 18.60 -25.05 -20.54
CA PHE A 211 18.70 -26.20 -21.42
C PHE A 211 17.39 -26.37 -22.17
N ASP A 212 17.52 -26.67 -23.47
CA ASP A 212 16.37 -27.10 -24.29
C ASP A 212 16.11 -28.60 -24.01
N ALA A 213 15.96 -28.91 -22.75
CA ALA A 213 15.65 -30.22 -22.23
C ALA A 213 15.19 -30.13 -20.79
N PRO A 214 14.35 -31.04 -20.33
CA PRO A 214 14.01 -31.14 -18.92
C PRO A 214 15.23 -31.52 -18.07
N SER A 215 15.16 -31.27 -16.75
CA SER A 215 16.21 -31.66 -15.82
C SER A 215 16.37 -33.18 -15.67
N MET A 216 15.36 -33.97 -16.05
CA MET A 216 15.36 -35.43 -16.12
C MET A 216 15.13 -35.86 -17.57
N ILE A 217 16.06 -36.62 -18.10
CA ILE A 217 16.12 -36.95 -19.52
C ILE A 217 16.11 -38.49 -19.69
N ALA A 218 15.12 -39.00 -20.41
CA ALA A 218 15.09 -40.39 -20.80
C ALA A 218 16.04 -40.64 -21.97
N VAL A 219 16.83 -41.71 -21.87
CA VAL A 219 17.79 -42.13 -22.89
C VAL A 219 17.40 -43.51 -23.40
N PRO A 220 16.62 -43.59 -24.51
CA PRO A 220 16.13 -44.86 -25.03
C PRO A 220 17.23 -45.80 -25.53
N ASP A 221 18.32 -45.23 -26.06
CA ASP A 221 19.52 -45.94 -26.42
C ASP A 221 20.74 -45.42 -25.60
N PRO A 222 21.12 -46.13 -24.53
CA PRO A 222 22.22 -45.70 -23.70
C PRO A 222 23.57 -45.58 -24.42
N SER A 223 23.73 -46.26 -25.57
CA SER A 223 24.95 -46.20 -26.40
C SER A 223 24.98 -45.00 -27.34
N ALA A 224 23.85 -44.35 -27.55
CA ALA A 224 23.76 -43.16 -28.40
C ALA A 224 24.10 -41.90 -27.67
N VAL A 225 24.60 -40.90 -28.41
CA VAL A 225 24.85 -39.55 -27.88
C VAL A 225 23.55 -38.76 -27.74
N THR A 226 23.17 -38.44 -26.54
CA THR A 226 22.07 -37.49 -26.25
C THR A 226 22.62 -36.08 -26.34
N ARG A 227 22.05 -35.22 -27.20
CA ARG A 227 22.46 -33.85 -27.41
C ARG A 227 21.43 -32.90 -26.80
N ILE A 228 21.90 -32.00 -25.94
CA ILE A 228 21.06 -31.05 -25.22
C ILE A 228 21.56 -29.64 -25.57
N ALA A 229 20.73 -28.87 -26.26
CA ALA A 229 21.06 -27.49 -26.55
C ALA A 229 20.99 -26.65 -25.29
N TYR A 230 21.83 -25.63 -25.19
CA TYR A 230 21.82 -24.71 -24.09
C TYR A 230 21.90 -23.23 -24.54
N THR A 231 21.36 -22.34 -23.73
CA THR A 231 21.49 -20.90 -23.90
C THR A 231 22.05 -20.31 -22.60
N VAL A 232 23.08 -19.47 -22.72
CA VAL A 232 23.62 -18.72 -21.59
C VAL A 232 23.04 -17.31 -21.65
N THR A 233 22.52 -16.82 -20.54
CA THR A 233 21.93 -15.49 -20.40
C THR A 233 22.60 -14.74 -19.25
N GLY A 234 22.37 -13.44 -19.19
CA GLY A 234 22.94 -12.55 -18.19
C GLY A 234 23.95 -11.58 -18.80
N SER A 235 24.34 -10.62 -18.00
CA SER A 235 25.19 -9.50 -18.43
C SER A 235 26.61 -9.91 -18.86
N GLN A 236 27.05 -11.08 -18.44
CA GLN A 236 28.37 -11.65 -18.76
C GLN A 236 28.28 -12.90 -19.65
N ALA A 237 27.17 -13.12 -20.32
CA ALA A 237 26.91 -14.32 -21.11
C ALA A 237 27.92 -14.48 -22.28
N ASP A 238 28.39 -13.37 -22.87
CA ASP A 238 29.33 -13.40 -24.00
C ASP A 238 30.75 -13.87 -23.60
N ASP A 239 31.13 -13.65 -22.35
CA ASP A 239 32.42 -14.04 -21.78
C ASP A 239 32.35 -15.36 -21.00
N ALA A 240 31.17 -15.98 -20.98
CA ALA A 240 30.93 -17.15 -20.16
C ALA A 240 31.56 -18.43 -20.75
N VAL A 241 32.14 -19.19 -19.87
CA VAL A 241 32.70 -20.53 -20.19
C VAL A 241 31.76 -21.60 -19.65
N VAL A 242 31.31 -22.47 -20.54
CA VAL A 242 30.48 -23.63 -20.17
C VAL A 242 31.35 -24.87 -20.10
N ASP A 243 31.30 -25.61 -19.02
CA ASP A 243 32.00 -26.89 -18.81
C ASP A 243 31.11 -27.77 -17.88
N TYR A 244 31.56 -28.98 -17.60
CA TYR A 244 30.91 -29.83 -16.59
C TYR A 244 31.76 -29.85 -15.31
N PHE A 245 31.08 -29.86 -14.18
CA PHE A 245 31.73 -29.90 -12.85
C PHE A 245 31.89 -31.33 -12.35
N THR A 246 30.87 -32.16 -12.54
CA THR A 246 30.88 -33.57 -12.19
C THR A 246 30.13 -34.38 -13.23
N ALA A 247 30.51 -35.64 -13.37
CA ALA A 247 29.81 -36.64 -14.19
C ALA A 247 29.82 -37.99 -13.45
N TYR A 248 28.64 -38.59 -13.33
CA TYR A 248 28.44 -39.89 -12.71
C TYR A 248 27.67 -40.77 -13.68
N ASN A 249 28.24 -41.96 -14.00
CA ASN A 249 27.70 -42.89 -14.98
C ASN A 249 27.39 -42.29 -16.36
N VAL A 250 27.99 -41.17 -16.71
CA VAL A 250 27.87 -40.51 -18.01
C VAL A 250 29.23 -40.05 -18.53
N SER A 251 29.38 -40.03 -19.84
CA SER A 251 30.47 -39.31 -20.53
C SER A 251 29.86 -38.00 -21.02
N VAL A 252 30.55 -36.86 -20.78
CA VAL A 252 30.09 -35.52 -21.12
C VAL A 252 31.09 -34.86 -22.04
N GLU A 253 30.62 -34.27 -23.13
CA GLU A 253 31.37 -33.42 -24.03
C GLU A 253 30.61 -32.11 -24.27
N ILE A 254 31.28 -30.96 -24.10
CA ILE A 254 30.68 -29.66 -24.36
C ILE A 254 31.07 -29.17 -25.74
N ASP A 255 30.12 -29.12 -26.67
CA ASP A 255 30.31 -28.48 -27.96
C ASP A 255 29.96 -26.98 -27.86
N LYS A 256 31.00 -26.13 -27.71
CA LYS A 256 30.85 -24.68 -27.55
C LYS A 256 30.39 -23.99 -28.82
N TYR A 257 30.60 -24.57 -29.99
CA TYR A 257 30.19 -23.99 -31.26
C TYR A 257 28.72 -24.30 -31.58
N ALA A 258 28.33 -25.55 -31.38
CA ALA A 258 26.93 -25.95 -31.52
C ALA A 258 26.06 -25.52 -30.28
N LYS A 259 26.70 -25.09 -29.20
CA LYS A 259 26.06 -24.82 -27.90
C LYS A 259 25.24 -26.02 -27.41
N THR A 260 25.89 -27.19 -27.38
CA THR A 260 25.26 -28.43 -26.90
C THR A 260 26.11 -29.13 -25.84
N VAL A 261 25.41 -29.73 -24.87
CA VAL A 261 25.97 -30.74 -23.97
C VAL A 261 25.67 -32.11 -24.58
N ASN A 262 26.72 -32.82 -24.97
CA ASN A 262 26.63 -34.16 -25.54
C ASN A 262 26.88 -35.18 -24.43
N VAL A 263 25.93 -36.09 -24.17
CA VAL A 263 26.01 -37.03 -23.07
C VAL A 263 25.78 -38.44 -23.58
N THR A 264 26.58 -39.39 -23.09
CA THR A 264 26.39 -40.84 -23.33
C THR A 264 26.38 -41.51 -21.98
N LEU A 265 25.42 -42.40 -21.71
CA LEU A 265 25.40 -43.22 -20.50
C LEU A 265 26.54 -44.25 -20.52
N ALA A 266 27.09 -44.52 -19.37
CA ALA A 266 28.07 -45.58 -19.21
C ALA A 266 27.45 -46.93 -19.55
N GLU A 267 28.27 -47.88 -20.05
CA GLU A 267 27.79 -49.21 -20.42
C GLU A 267 27.15 -49.95 -19.22
N GLY A 268 25.89 -50.35 -19.37
CA GLY A 268 25.13 -51.05 -18.34
C GLY A 268 24.59 -50.12 -17.21
N ALA A 269 24.73 -48.80 -17.34
CA ALA A 269 24.14 -47.88 -16.37
C ALA A 269 22.64 -47.71 -16.61
N GLU A 270 21.85 -47.83 -15.54
CA GLU A 270 20.40 -47.54 -15.58
C GLU A 270 20.10 -46.06 -15.37
N GLU A 271 21.03 -45.35 -14.71
CA GLU A 271 20.91 -43.90 -14.45
C GLU A 271 22.29 -43.23 -14.45
N GLY A 272 22.30 -41.92 -14.67
CA GLY A 272 23.51 -41.13 -14.60
C GLY A 272 23.17 -39.64 -14.39
N ASN A 273 24.16 -38.87 -14.02
CA ASN A 273 23.96 -37.42 -13.89
C ASN A 273 25.23 -36.63 -14.20
N THR A 274 25.05 -35.37 -14.51
CA THR A 274 26.13 -34.40 -14.61
C THR A 274 25.71 -33.06 -14.03
N VAL A 275 26.67 -32.30 -13.57
CA VAL A 275 26.46 -30.92 -13.17
C VAL A 275 27.19 -30.05 -14.16
N ILE A 276 26.47 -29.26 -14.92
CA ILE A 276 27.00 -28.28 -15.86
C ILE A 276 27.35 -27.01 -15.11
N MET A 277 28.54 -26.51 -15.34
CA MET A 277 29.08 -25.30 -14.75
C MET A 277 29.17 -24.22 -15.82
N VAL A 278 28.64 -23.06 -15.53
CA VAL A 278 28.86 -21.85 -16.32
C VAL A 278 29.59 -20.84 -15.46
N SER A 279 30.70 -20.34 -15.97
CA SER A 279 31.52 -19.37 -15.23
C SER A 279 31.89 -18.17 -16.11
N ALA A 280 31.83 -16.98 -15.51
CA ALA A 280 32.29 -15.72 -16.08
C ALA A 280 32.87 -14.84 -14.97
N GLY A 281 34.21 -14.66 -15.00
CA GLY A 281 34.92 -14.03 -13.89
C GLY A 281 34.76 -14.80 -12.58
N GLU A 282 34.26 -14.15 -11.54
CA GLU A 282 34.00 -14.79 -10.23
C GLU A 282 32.59 -15.42 -10.12
N ASN A 283 31.74 -15.20 -11.12
CA ASN A 283 30.38 -15.73 -11.13
C ASN A 283 30.36 -17.16 -11.65
N VAL A 284 29.76 -18.06 -10.90
CA VAL A 284 29.61 -19.47 -11.25
C VAL A 284 28.18 -19.91 -11.03
N VAL A 285 27.61 -20.57 -12.03
CA VAL A 285 26.28 -21.20 -11.97
C VAL A 285 26.43 -22.68 -12.21
N LEU A 286 25.81 -23.47 -11.36
CA LEU A 286 25.81 -24.94 -11.44
C LEU A 286 24.39 -25.44 -11.69
N LYS A 287 24.19 -26.24 -12.76
CA LYS A 287 22.88 -26.83 -13.07
C LYS A 287 23.00 -28.35 -13.28
N PRO A 288 22.30 -29.16 -12.52
CA PRO A 288 22.32 -30.62 -12.66
C PRO A 288 21.40 -31.05 -13.83
N LEU A 289 21.86 -32.12 -14.52
CA LEU A 289 21.07 -32.87 -15.49
C LEU A 289 21.10 -34.34 -15.06
N PHE A 290 19.97 -35.01 -15.09
CA PHE A 290 19.80 -36.41 -14.72
C PHE A 290 19.36 -37.21 -15.95
N PHE A 291 19.87 -38.43 -16.08
CA PHE A 291 19.65 -39.32 -17.22
C PHE A 291 19.16 -40.67 -16.72
N THR A 292 18.15 -41.22 -17.38
CA THR A 292 17.59 -42.54 -17.08
C THR A 292 17.53 -43.37 -18.35
N ALA A 293 18.11 -44.57 -18.29
CA ALA A 293 18.03 -45.50 -19.43
C ALA A 293 16.58 -45.97 -19.63
N GLY A 294 16.14 -46.02 -20.88
CA GLY A 294 14.80 -46.50 -21.27
C GLY A 294 13.95 -45.46 -21.97
N THR A 295 12.78 -45.86 -22.36
CA THR A 295 11.80 -45.00 -23.04
C THR A 295 11.18 -43.97 -22.04
N ALA A 296 10.94 -42.78 -22.55
CA ALA A 296 10.25 -41.78 -21.80
C ALA A 296 8.84 -42.24 -21.40
N GLU A 297 8.52 -42.14 -20.13
CA GLU A 297 7.25 -42.58 -19.60
C GLU A 297 6.72 -41.64 -18.49
N ILE A 298 5.46 -41.31 -18.58
CA ILE A 298 4.65 -40.79 -17.48
C ILE A 298 3.63 -41.87 -17.20
N GLN A 299 3.73 -42.53 -16.04
CA GLN A 299 2.83 -43.59 -15.67
C GLN A 299 1.42 -43.04 -15.37
N LYS A 300 0.44 -43.95 -15.47
CA LYS A 300 -0.91 -43.59 -15.11
C LYS A 300 -0.98 -43.03 -13.67
N PRO A 301 -1.55 -41.82 -13.47
CA PRO A 301 -1.68 -41.25 -12.14
C PRO A 301 -2.53 -42.10 -11.19
N VAL A 302 -2.18 -42.07 -9.91
CA VAL A 302 -2.87 -42.79 -8.84
C VAL A 302 -3.47 -41.79 -7.86
N TRP A 303 -4.64 -42.08 -7.36
CA TRP A 303 -5.36 -41.29 -6.36
C TRP A 303 -6.11 -42.19 -5.38
N ASP A 304 -6.69 -41.61 -4.33
CA ASP A 304 -7.46 -42.32 -3.32
C ASP A 304 -8.66 -43.04 -3.98
N ASN A 305 -8.73 -44.36 -3.79
CA ASN A 305 -9.79 -45.21 -4.34
C ASN A 305 -11.23 -44.76 -3.97
N LYS A 306 -11.40 -43.98 -2.91
CA LYS A 306 -12.72 -43.39 -2.57
C LYS A 306 -13.27 -42.50 -3.67
N TYR A 307 -12.41 -41.99 -4.53
CA TYR A 307 -12.78 -41.16 -5.70
C TYR A 307 -12.84 -41.97 -7.00
N GLY A 308 -12.93 -43.27 -6.91
CA GLY A 308 -12.99 -44.14 -8.07
C GLY A 308 -11.66 -44.70 -8.50
N THR A 309 -11.67 -45.55 -9.52
CA THR A 309 -10.52 -46.23 -10.12
C THR A 309 -10.56 -46.09 -11.63
N GLY A 310 -9.44 -46.24 -12.30
CA GLY A 310 -9.42 -46.17 -13.76
C GLY A 310 -8.81 -44.88 -14.30
N THR A 311 -9.44 -44.17 -15.21
CA THR A 311 -8.96 -42.94 -15.85
C THR A 311 -9.83 -41.73 -15.50
N GLU A 312 -10.80 -41.92 -14.61
CA GLU A 312 -11.75 -40.88 -14.21
C GLU A 312 -11.83 -40.79 -12.69
N ILE A 313 -11.67 -39.58 -12.15
CA ILE A 313 -11.85 -39.25 -10.74
C ILE A 313 -13.29 -38.80 -10.56
N HIS A 314 -13.99 -39.39 -9.58
CA HIS A 314 -15.37 -39.06 -9.24
C HIS A 314 -15.40 -38.29 -7.92
N LEU A 315 -15.64 -36.99 -7.96
CA LEU A 315 -15.76 -36.16 -6.80
C LEU A 315 -17.24 -35.95 -6.41
N PRO A 316 -17.52 -35.85 -5.10
CA PRO A 316 -18.83 -35.37 -4.65
C PRO A 316 -18.95 -33.85 -4.96
N GLY A 317 -20.20 -33.35 -4.90
CA GLY A 317 -20.47 -31.94 -5.11
C GLY A 317 -20.03 -31.04 -3.98
N ASP A 318 -19.68 -31.58 -2.84
CA ASP A 318 -19.10 -30.85 -1.73
C ASP A 318 -17.69 -30.37 -2.06
N PHE A 319 -17.23 -29.32 -1.37
CA PHE A 319 -15.85 -28.89 -1.41
C PHE A 319 -14.92 -30.07 -1.12
N THR A 320 -14.03 -30.37 -2.03
CA THR A 320 -13.21 -31.60 -1.96
C THR A 320 -11.75 -31.33 -2.24
N GLU A 321 -10.90 -31.64 -1.28
CA GLU A 321 -9.45 -31.70 -1.47
C GLU A 321 -9.05 -33.15 -1.82
N PHE A 322 -8.19 -33.30 -2.82
CA PHE A 322 -7.67 -34.60 -3.21
C PHE A 322 -6.29 -34.51 -3.82
N ASP A 323 -5.56 -35.63 -3.71
CA ASP A 323 -4.21 -35.75 -4.20
C ASP A 323 -4.14 -36.73 -5.37
N ILE A 324 -3.23 -36.41 -6.28
CA ILE A 324 -2.85 -37.27 -7.40
C ILE A 324 -1.34 -37.51 -7.33
N GLU A 325 -0.93 -38.78 -7.39
CA GLU A 325 0.46 -39.18 -7.46
C GLU A 325 0.79 -39.63 -8.88
N VAL A 326 1.84 -39.09 -9.47
CA VAL A 326 2.29 -39.37 -10.84
C VAL A 326 3.71 -39.91 -10.77
N SER A 327 3.90 -41.17 -11.17
CA SER A 327 5.24 -41.77 -11.34
C SER A 327 5.74 -41.50 -12.76
N HIS A 328 6.99 -41.06 -12.87
CA HIS A 328 7.53 -40.62 -14.16
C HIS A 328 9.07 -40.75 -14.18
N ASN A 329 9.66 -40.93 -15.34
CA ASN A 329 11.09 -40.93 -15.58
C ASN A 329 11.56 -39.73 -16.46
N ILE A 330 10.62 -38.82 -16.79
CA ILE A 330 10.87 -37.57 -17.48
C ILE A 330 10.13 -36.46 -16.76
N SER A 331 10.58 -35.22 -16.90
CA SER A 331 9.79 -34.07 -16.43
C SER A 331 8.53 -33.91 -17.28
N TYR A 332 7.51 -33.23 -16.75
CA TYR A 332 6.28 -32.95 -17.47
C TYR A 332 5.70 -31.60 -17.05
N GLU A 333 4.91 -31.02 -17.93
CA GLU A 333 4.03 -29.92 -17.60
C GLU A 333 2.66 -30.45 -17.21
N MET A 334 2.07 -29.88 -16.16
CA MET A 334 0.71 -30.20 -15.74
C MET A 334 -0.20 -29.02 -16.10
N SER A 335 -1.31 -29.32 -16.74
CA SER A 335 -2.33 -28.34 -17.06
C SER A 335 -3.74 -28.84 -16.71
N ILE A 336 -4.63 -27.90 -16.44
CA ILE A 336 -6.06 -28.13 -16.22
C ILE A 336 -6.79 -27.56 -17.41
N SER A 337 -7.77 -28.31 -17.94
CA SER A 337 -8.54 -27.87 -19.09
C SER A 337 -9.37 -26.61 -18.78
N GLU A 338 -9.58 -25.77 -19.80
CA GLU A 338 -10.30 -24.50 -19.67
C GLU A 338 -11.71 -24.66 -19.06
N ASP A 339 -12.38 -25.74 -19.36
CA ASP A 339 -13.74 -26.03 -18.88
C ASP A 339 -13.82 -26.36 -17.38
N CYS A 340 -12.70 -26.53 -16.70
CA CYS A 340 -12.69 -26.79 -15.27
C CYS A 340 -11.80 -25.84 -14.45
N LYS A 341 -11.10 -24.90 -15.03
CA LYS A 341 -10.24 -23.95 -14.32
C LYS A 341 -10.96 -23.12 -13.26
N ASP A 342 -12.25 -22.87 -13.46
CA ASP A 342 -13.05 -22.08 -12.53
C ASP A 342 -13.38 -22.81 -11.21
N TRP A 343 -13.32 -24.13 -11.22
CA TRP A 343 -13.75 -24.95 -10.11
C TRP A 343 -12.75 -26.00 -9.61
N LEU A 344 -11.69 -26.27 -10.37
CA LEU A 344 -10.61 -27.18 -10.03
C LEU A 344 -9.31 -26.40 -9.99
N LYS A 345 -8.67 -26.33 -8.81
CA LYS A 345 -7.46 -25.54 -8.57
C LYS A 345 -6.34 -26.39 -8.03
N VAL A 346 -5.11 -26.03 -8.35
CA VAL A 346 -3.90 -26.63 -7.77
C VAL A 346 -3.63 -25.96 -6.43
N ALA A 347 -3.61 -26.73 -5.36
CA ALA A 347 -3.37 -26.21 -4.03
C ALA A 347 -1.86 -25.99 -3.75
N THR A 348 -1.01 -26.94 -4.13
CA THR A 348 0.47 -26.80 -4.04
C THR A 348 1.14 -27.91 -4.86
N GLY A 349 2.34 -27.61 -5.43
CA GLY A 349 3.19 -28.61 -6.08
C GLY A 349 4.59 -28.62 -5.46
N THR A 350 5.08 -29.76 -4.99
CA THR A 350 6.46 -29.95 -4.54
C THR A 350 7.26 -30.76 -5.55
N LYS A 351 8.44 -30.25 -5.97
CA LYS A 351 9.41 -30.99 -6.77
C LYS A 351 10.27 -31.85 -5.88
N ALA A 352 10.30 -33.15 -6.11
CA ALA A 352 11.31 -34.05 -5.58
C ALA A 352 11.93 -34.87 -6.71
N ALA A 353 13.22 -35.17 -6.58
CA ALA A 353 13.97 -35.93 -7.56
C ALA A 353 13.50 -37.37 -7.63
N MET A 354 13.31 -37.87 -8.89
CA MET A 354 12.94 -39.24 -9.23
C MET A 354 11.88 -39.91 -8.33
N VAL A 355 10.74 -40.16 -8.85
CA VAL A 355 9.91 -41.36 -8.89
C VAL A 355 8.42 -41.05 -8.81
N THR A 356 7.95 -40.28 -7.88
CA THR A 356 6.51 -39.98 -7.78
C THR A 356 6.30 -38.54 -7.33
N THR A 357 5.64 -37.75 -8.16
CA THR A 357 5.27 -36.37 -7.82
C THR A 357 3.83 -36.35 -7.35
N LYS A 358 3.62 -35.74 -6.18
CA LYS A 358 2.29 -35.53 -5.61
C LYS A 358 1.77 -34.15 -6.00
N HIS A 359 0.57 -34.10 -6.55
CA HIS A 359 -0.18 -32.88 -6.84
C HIS A 359 -1.43 -32.84 -5.97
N SER A 360 -1.62 -31.74 -5.28
CA SER A 360 -2.82 -31.49 -4.47
C SER A 360 -3.77 -30.58 -5.22
N PHE A 361 -5.04 -30.90 -5.20
CA PHE A 361 -6.12 -30.20 -5.91
C PHE A 361 -7.26 -29.88 -4.94
N VAL A 362 -7.95 -28.83 -5.27
CA VAL A 362 -9.19 -28.42 -4.62
C VAL A 362 -10.28 -28.33 -5.68
N ALA A 363 -11.37 -29.02 -5.47
CA ALA A 363 -12.60 -28.88 -6.23
C ALA A 363 -13.62 -28.08 -5.43
N ASP A 364 -14.08 -26.99 -6.00
CA ASP A 364 -15.07 -26.12 -5.38
C ASP A 364 -16.45 -26.82 -5.28
N TYR A 365 -17.26 -26.38 -4.33
CA TYR A 365 -18.64 -26.85 -4.15
C TYR A 365 -19.43 -26.72 -5.46
N PHE A 366 -20.15 -27.76 -5.79
CA PHE A 366 -20.95 -27.81 -7.01
C PHE A 366 -22.36 -28.27 -6.71
N GLU A 367 -23.32 -27.42 -7.02
CA GLU A 367 -24.71 -27.70 -6.92
C GLU A 367 -25.40 -27.49 -8.27
N SER A 368 -26.28 -28.40 -8.63
CA SER A 368 -27.09 -28.29 -9.86
C SER A 368 -28.45 -28.93 -9.66
N SER A 369 -29.50 -28.16 -9.87
CA SER A 369 -30.88 -28.65 -9.87
C SER A 369 -31.16 -29.64 -11.01
N LEU A 370 -30.32 -29.65 -12.02
CA LEU A 370 -30.45 -30.57 -13.18
C LEU A 370 -29.77 -31.93 -12.93
N GLY A 371 -29.02 -32.06 -11.83
CA GLY A 371 -28.32 -33.30 -11.46
C GLY A 371 -27.22 -33.73 -12.45
N ALA A 372 -26.85 -32.88 -13.41
CA ALA A 372 -25.85 -33.18 -14.40
C ALA A 372 -24.44 -32.92 -13.84
N ASP A 373 -23.55 -33.91 -13.98
CA ASP A 373 -22.15 -33.79 -13.59
C ASP A 373 -21.42 -32.71 -14.41
N ARG A 374 -20.50 -32.02 -13.80
CA ARG A 374 -19.49 -31.22 -14.51
C ARG A 374 -18.22 -32.03 -14.65
N LYS A 375 -17.49 -31.79 -15.74
CA LYS A 375 -16.28 -32.54 -16.07
C LYS A 375 -15.19 -31.59 -16.50
N GLY A 376 -13.95 -32.03 -16.29
CA GLY A 376 -12.76 -31.38 -16.78
C GLY A 376 -11.64 -32.41 -16.92
N LYS A 377 -10.48 -31.96 -17.38
CA LYS A 377 -9.32 -32.81 -17.57
C LYS A 377 -8.11 -32.23 -16.87
N ILE A 378 -7.28 -33.10 -16.31
CA ILE A 378 -5.91 -32.82 -15.89
C ILE A 378 -5.00 -33.54 -16.87
N THR A 379 -4.07 -32.82 -17.46
CA THR A 379 -3.12 -33.33 -18.47
C THR A 379 -1.72 -33.22 -17.94
N PHE A 380 -0.96 -34.28 -18.02
CA PHE A 380 0.47 -34.35 -17.75
C PHE A 380 1.17 -34.61 -19.10
N ARG A 381 2.00 -33.68 -19.56
CA ARG A 381 2.57 -33.67 -20.89
C ARG A 381 4.05 -33.34 -20.91
N ASN A 382 4.75 -34.05 -21.78
CA ASN A 382 6.11 -33.64 -22.18
C ASN A 382 6.14 -33.58 -23.72
N ASP A 383 6.32 -32.39 -24.28
CA ASP A 383 6.31 -32.15 -25.73
C ASP A 383 7.55 -32.74 -26.42
N LEU A 384 8.71 -32.74 -25.73
CA LEU A 384 9.94 -33.25 -26.30
C LEU A 384 9.86 -34.75 -26.64
N TYR A 385 9.17 -35.52 -25.81
CA TYR A 385 9.02 -36.97 -25.97
C TYR A 385 7.65 -37.37 -26.52
N ASP A 386 6.79 -36.40 -26.80
CA ASP A 386 5.40 -36.64 -27.26
C ASP A 386 4.62 -37.59 -26.32
N VAL A 387 4.86 -37.49 -25.04
CA VAL A 387 4.18 -38.29 -24.00
C VAL A 387 3.10 -37.45 -23.37
N THR A 388 1.89 -37.95 -23.40
CA THR A 388 0.71 -37.27 -22.79
C THR A 388 -0.11 -38.29 -22.02
N VAL A 389 -0.46 -37.94 -20.78
CA VAL A 389 -1.38 -38.70 -19.92
C VAL A 389 -2.49 -37.77 -19.45
N GLU A 390 -3.71 -38.14 -19.75
CA GLU A 390 -4.91 -37.38 -19.35
C GLU A 390 -5.73 -38.18 -18.35
N ILE A 391 -6.27 -37.48 -17.36
CA ILE A 391 -7.32 -37.98 -16.47
C ILE A 391 -8.54 -37.05 -16.52
N THR A 392 -9.72 -37.65 -16.51
CA THR A 392 -10.96 -36.89 -16.42
C THR A 392 -11.32 -36.72 -14.95
N VAL A 393 -11.69 -35.53 -14.57
CA VAL A 393 -12.27 -35.21 -13.25
C VAL A 393 -13.75 -34.95 -13.48
N ARG A 394 -14.57 -35.73 -12.80
CA ARG A 394 -16.02 -35.58 -12.80
C ARG A 394 -16.46 -35.17 -11.41
N GLN A 395 -17.28 -34.15 -11.30
CA GLN A 395 -17.93 -33.79 -10.04
C GLN A 395 -19.42 -33.90 -10.18
N THR A 396 -20.04 -34.78 -9.34
CA THR A 396 -21.48 -34.95 -9.27
C THR A 396 -22.06 -33.84 -8.38
N PRO A 397 -23.04 -33.06 -8.85
CA PRO A 397 -23.57 -31.96 -8.05
C PRO A 397 -24.27 -32.47 -6.80
N VAL A 398 -24.23 -31.67 -5.75
CA VAL A 398 -25.22 -31.76 -4.70
C VAL A 398 -26.57 -31.40 -5.34
N VAL A 399 -27.47 -32.34 -5.36
CA VAL A 399 -28.85 -32.02 -5.75
C VAL A 399 -29.53 -31.46 -4.53
N PRO A 400 -29.90 -30.17 -4.51
CA PRO A 400 -30.56 -29.60 -3.36
C PRO A 400 -31.84 -30.39 -3.06
N SER A 401 -31.90 -31.00 -1.90
CA SER A 401 -33.20 -31.21 -1.26
C SER A 401 -33.64 -29.79 -0.86
N GLY A 402 -34.36 -29.13 -1.79
CA GLY A 402 -34.67 -27.70 -1.62
C GLY A 402 -35.28 -27.45 -0.26
N PRO A 403 -35.01 -26.33 0.38
CA PRO A 403 -35.73 -25.94 1.57
C PRO A 403 -37.21 -25.94 1.23
N THR A 404 -38.01 -26.40 2.14
CA THR A 404 -39.47 -26.37 1.99
C THR A 404 -40.01 -24.93 1.87
N VAL A 405 -39.15 -23.95 2.17
CA VAL A 405 -39.34 -22.50 2.00
C VAL A 405 -38.10 -21.92 1.35
N PRO A 406 -38.23 -21.18 0.23
CA PRO A 406 -37.08 -20.52 -0.42
C PRO A 406 -36.41 -19.51 0.49
N GLY A 407 -35.07 -19.54 0.59
CA GLY A 407 -34.29 -18.63 1.40
C GLY A 407 -32.98 -19.25 1.89
N LEU A 408 -32.22 -18.47 2.67
CA LEU A 408 -30.95 -18.86 3.27
C LEU A 408 -31.16 -19.20 4.75
N SER A 409 -30.82 -20.40 5.18
CA SER A 409 -31.01 -20.87 6.55
C SER A 409 -29.75 -21.35 7.24
N THR A 410 -28.70 -21.65 6.48
CA THR A 410 -27.45 -22.18 7.01
C THR A 410 -26.23 -21.47 6.41
N GLY A 411 -25.06 -21.61 7.05
CA GLY A 411 -23.79 -21.16 6.47
C GLY A 411 -23.48 -21.81 5.11
N ALA A 412 -23.86 -23.08 4.95
CA ALA A 412 -23.73 -23.78 3.67
C ALA A 412 -24.63 -23.17 2.58
N ASP A 413 -25.86 -22.77 2.90
CA ASP A 413 -26.74 -22.06 1.94
C ASP A 413 -26.11 -20.73 1.52
N LEU A 414 -25.51 -20.01 2.46
CA LEU A 414 -24.87 -18.72 2.18
C LEU A 414 -23.63 -18.88 1.29
N VAL A 415 -22.82 -19.93 1.53
CA VAL A 415 -21.67 -20.29 0.67
C VAL A 415 -22.13 -20.65 -0.74
N ALA A 416 -23.14 -21.50 -0.84
CA ALA A 416 -23.69 -21.91 -2.14
C ALA A 416 -24.32 -20.73 -2.91
N PHE A 417 -24.96 -19.81 -2.20
CA PHE A 417 -25.46 -18.56 -2.77
C PHE A 417 -24.30 -17.69 -3.30
N ALA A 418 -23.23 -17.51 -2.50
CA ALA A 418 -22.05 -16.75 -2.92
C ALA A 418 -21.44 -17.34 -4.20
N GLN A 419 -21.28 -18.66 -4.24
CA GLN A 419 -20.75 -19.36 -5.42
C GLN A 419 -21.66 -19.18 -6.65
N ALA A 420 -22.97 -19.28 -6.47
CA ALA A 420 -23.92 -19.08 -7.58
C ALA A 420 -23.81 -17.65 -8.15
N VAL A 421 -23.75 -16.62 -7.28
CA VAL A 421 -23.57 -15.24 -7.75
C VAL A 421 -22.24 -15.10 -8.47
N ASN A 422 -21.14 -15.60 -7.89
CA ASN A 422 -19.79 -15.46 -8.44
C ASN A 422 -19.63 -16.20 -9.80
N ALA A 423 -20.38 -17.26 -10.00
CA ALA A 423 -20.46 -17.99 -11.27
C ALA A 423 -21.47 -17.39 -12.29
N GLY A 424 -22.19 -16.34 -11.93
CA GLY A 424 -23.26 -15.79 -12.78
C GLY A 424 -24.46 -16.74 -12.92
N ALA A 425 -24.62 -17.67 -11.98
CA ALA A 425 -25.71 -18.66 -12.00
C ALA A 425 -27.00 -18.07 -11.39
N SER A 426 -28.12 -18.78 -11.60
CA SER A 426 -29.43 -18.37 -11.06
C SER A 426 -29.48 -18.45 -9.54
N THR A 427 -29.97 -17.40 -8.90
CA THR A 427 -30.22 -17.33 -7.46
C THR A 427 -31.68 -17.56 -7.05
N SER A 428 -32.55 -17.96 -8.00
CA SER A 428 -34.01 -18.06 -7.82
C SER A 428 -34.45 -19.00 -6.69
N ARG A 429 -33.65 -20.02 -6.38
CA ARG A 429 -33.98 -20.98 -5.32
C ARG A 429 -33.97 -20.39 -3.89
N TRP A 430 -33.26 -19.28 -3.71
CA TRP A 430 -33.20 -18.56 -2.43
C TRP A 430 -34.15 -17.36 -2.40
N GLN A 431 -34.89 -17.12 -3.47
CA GLN A 431 -35.78 -15.99 -3.58
C GLN A 431 -37.20 -16.36 -3.16
N ASN A 432 -37.81 -15.47 -2.37
CA ASN A 432 -39.24 -15.55 -2.04
C ASN A 432 -40.12 -15.20 -3.25
N GLU A 433 -41.43 -15.19 -3.10
CA GLU A 433 -42.36 -14.86 -4.18
C GLU A 433 -42.21 -13.44 -4.73
N ALA A 434 -41.61 -12.53 -3.94
CA ALA A 434 -41.29 -11.17 -4.39
C ALA A 434 -39.97 -11.07 -5.15
N GLY A 435 -39.25 -12.18 -5.34
CA GLY A 435 -37.93 -12.20 -5.99
C GLY A 435 -36.80 -11.71 -5.08
N GLU A 436 -37.01 -11.64 -3.78
CA GLU A 436 -35.98 -11.26 -2.82
C GLU A 436 -35.27 -12.49 -2.27
N VAL A 437 -33.94 -12.46 -2.25
CA VAL A 437 -33.12 -13.41 -1.47
C VAL A 437 -33.30 -13.09 0.01
N VAL A 438 -33.77 -14.06 0.78
CA VAL A 438 -34.17 -13.83 2.19
C VAL A 438 -33.40 -14.73 3.15
N LEU A 439 -33.07 -14.20 4.33
CA LEU A 439 -32.68 -15.04 5.47
C LEU A 439 -33.94 -15.62 6.13
N LEU A 440 -33.89 -16.89 6.51
CA LEU A 440 -34.97 -17.58 7.18
C LEU A 440 -34.76 -17.64 8.71
N ASN A 441 -33.56 -17.49 9.17
CA ASN A 441 -33.11 -17.43 10.56
C ASN A 441 -31.70 -16.81 10.64
N ASP A 442 -31.19 -16.67 11.85
CA ASP A 442 -29.78 -16.32 12.05
C ASP A 442 -28.86 -17.39 11.42
N ILE A 443 -27.82 -16.94 10.78
CA ILE A 443 -26.76 -17.77 10.20
C ILE A 443 -25.50 -17.63 11.03
N ASP A 444 -24.98 -18.75 11.52
CA ASP A 444 -23.72 -18.81 12.29
C ASP A 444 -22.59 -19.35 11.40
N LEU A 445 -21.53 -18.54 11.24
CA LEU A 445 -20.34 -18.84 10.45
C LEU A 445 -19.13 -19.17 11.34
N THR A 446 -19.34 -19.45 12.62
CA THR A 446 -18.27 -19.78 13.57
C THR A 446 -17.42 -20.95 13.03
N GLY A 447 -16.11 -20.76 12.97
CA GLY A 447 -15.17 -21.73 12.42
C GLY A 447 -14.85 -21.52 10.94
N MET A 448 -15.57 -20.65 10.23
CA MET A 448 -15.22 -20.25 8.87
C MET A 448 -14.19 -19.12 8.92
N THR A 449 -12.94 -19.44 8.66
CA THR A 449 -11.82 -18.48 8.70
C THR A 449 -11.57 -17.77 7.37
N GLU A 450 -12.06 -18.34 6.27
CA GLU A 450 -11.96 -17.80 4.93
C GLU A 450 -13.37 -17.61 4.34
N TRP A 451 -13.57 -16.48 3.71
CA TRP A 451 -14.83 -16.16 3.04
C TRP A 451 -14.53 -15.67 1.62
N ASN A 452 -15.16 -16.26 0.63
CA ASN A 452 -15.15 -15.74 -0.72
C ASN A 452 -16.34 -14.76 -0.88
N PRO A 453 -16.10 -13.45 -0.98
CA PRO A 453 -17.18 -12.46 -0.99
C PRO A 453 -18.21 -12.68 -2.10
N ILE A 454 -19.46 -12.35 -1.81
CA ILE A 454 -20.54 -12.42 -2.79
C ILE A 454 -20.38 -11.31 -3.83
N GLY A 455 -20.27 -11.68 -5.10
CA GLY A 455 -20.03 -10.74 -6.20
C GLY A 455 -18.55 -10.35 -6.32
N THR A 456 -18.06 -10.24 -7.52
CA THR A 456 -16.65 -10.02 -7.84
C THR A 456 -16.41 -8.80 -8.71
N GLY A 457 -15.20 -8.28 -8.67
CA GLY A 457 -14.74 -7.17 -9.48
C GLY A 457 -13.26 -6.90 -9.30
N THR A 458 -12.66 -6.25 -10.27
CA THR A 458 -11.26 -5.79 -10.22
C THR A 458 -11.19 -4.28 -10.40
N ALA A 459 -10.22 -3.60 -9.80
CA ALA A 459 -10.05 -2.18 -10.05
C ALA A 459 -9.41 -1.94 -11.40
N LYS A 460 -9.89 -0.90 -12.07
CA LYS A 460 -9.39 -0.40 -13.36
C LYS A 460 -8.89 1.04 -13.24
N GLY A 461 -7.93 1.25 -12.36
CA GLY A 461 -7.52 2.60 -11.98
C GLY A 461 -8.41 3.16 -10.85
N THR A 462 -8.05 4.32 -10.34
CA THR A 462 -8.64 4.89 -9.13
C THR A 462 -9.82 5.82 -9.47
N PRO A 463 -10.98 5.65 -8.90
CA PRO A 463 -11.67 4.52 -8.28
C PRO A 463 -12.72 3.91 -9.21
N ALA A 464 -12.29 3.36 -10.31
CA ALA A 464 -13.14 2.63 -11.23
C ALA A 464 -12.91 1.12 -11.07
N TYR A 465 -13.98 0.35 -11.14
CA TYR A 465 -13.94 -1.11 -11.03
C TYR A 465 -14.59 -1.73 -12.27
N ASP A 466 -13.98 -2.77 -12.81
CA ASP A 466 -14.62 -3.68 -13.74
C ASP A 466 -15.31 -4.78 -12.93
N LEU A 467 -16.63 -4.72 -12.81
CA LEU A 467 -17.40 -5.70 -12.07
C LEU A 467 -17.68 -6.90 -12.97
N VAL A 468 -17.29 -8.09 -12.54
CA VAL A 468 -17.43 -9.31 -13.34
C VAL A 468 -18.78 -9.97 -13.08
N ASN A 469 -19.08 -10.32 -11.86
CA ASN A 469 -20.37 -10.89 -11.44
C ASN A 469 -20.81 -10.21 -10.13
N PRO A 470 -21.12 -8.90 -10.15
CA PRO A 470 -21.63 -8.24 -8.97
C PRO A 470 -22.99 -8.83 -8.57
N PHE A 471 -23.27 -8.86 -7.28
CA PHE A 471 -24.63 -9.17 -6.88
C PHE A 471 -25.59 -8.06 -7.35
N SER A 472 -26.65 -8.48 -8.05
CA SER A 472 -27.72 -7.61 -8.51
C SER A 472 -29.05 -8.22 -8.09
N GLY A 473 -29.90 -7.45 -7.45
CA GLY A 473 -31.18 -7.93 -6.94
C GLY A 473 -31.43 -7.47 -5.51
N VAL A 474 -32.36 -8.11 -4.83
CA VAL A 474 -32.73 -7.75 -3.46
C VAL A 474 -32.23 -8.82 -2.50
N PHE A 475 -31.43 -8.42 -1.51
CA PHE A 475 -31.04 -9.24 -0.36
C PHE A 475 -31.70 -8.66 0.89
N ASN A 476 -32.62 -9.41 1.47
CA ASN A 476 -33.40 -9.00 2.62
C ASN A 476 -33.05 -9.90 3.82
N GLY A 477 -32.34 -9.36 4.79
CA GLY A 477 -32.01 -10.09 6.03
C GLY A 477 -33.19 -10.38 6.92
N GLN A 478 -34.36 -9.77 6.70
CA GLN A 478 -35.57 -9.90 7.52
C GLN A 478 -35.34 -9.62 9.02
N GLY A 479 -34.29 -8.89 9.36
CA GLY A 479 -33.88 -8.62 10.74
C GLY A 479 -33.02 -9.71 11.37
N TYR A 480 -32.76 -10.82 10.67
CA TYR A 480 -31.87 -11.86 11.14
C TYR A 480 -30.40 -11.47 11.04
N ALA A 481 -29.56 -12.21 11.76
CA ALA A 481 -28.14 -11.97 11.85
C ALA A 481 -27.31 -12.99 11.06
N ILE A 482 -26.22 -12.51 10.46
CA ILE A 482 -25.08 -13.34 10.00
C ILE A 482 -23.94 -13.07 10.97
N LYS A 483 -23.53 -14.05 11.77
CA LYS A 483 -22.59 -13.90 12.89
C LYS A 483 -21.49 -14.97 12.88
N GLY A 484 -20.52 -14.86 13.79
CA GLY A 484 -19.36 -15.76 13.84
C GLY A 484 -18.31 -15.41 12.78
N ILE A 485 -18.23 -14.15 12.39
CA ILE A 485 -17.36 -13.67 11.33
C ILE A 485 -15.94 -13.47 11.88
N GLN A 486 -14.97 -14.30 11.44
CA GLN A 486 -13.56 -14.23 11.79
C GLN A 486 -12.72 -14.44 10.53
N TRP A 487 -12.86 -13.53 9.55
CA TRP A 487 -12.21 -13.71 8.25
C TRP A 487 -10.86 -13.01 8.21
N THR A 488 -9.87 -13.70 7.60
CA THR A 488 -8.54 -13.14 7.40
C THR A 488 -8.17 -13.20 5.93
N TYR A 489 -7.91 -12.06 5.34
CA TYR A 489 -7.48 -11.91 3.96
C TYR A 489 -6.00 -11.58 3.89
N ASN A 490 -5.19 -12.50 3.36
CA ASN A 490 -3.76 -12.32 3.13
C ASN A 490 -3.53 -11.78 1.72
N VAL A 491 -3.18 -10.50 1.61
CA VAL A 491 -2.96 -9.83 0.33
C VAL A 491 -1.50 -9.93 -0.06
N THR A 492 -1.18 -10.83 -0.99
CA THR A 492 0.21 -11.11 -1.41
C THR A 492 0.51 -10.66 -2.85
N ASP A 493 -0.50 -10.37 -3.63
CA ASP A 493 -0.38 -9.99 -5.03
C ASP A 493 -0.67 -8.49 -5.26
N ALA A 494 -0.41 -8.01 -6.46
CA ALA A 494 -0.64 -6.62 -6.87
C ALA A 494 -2.04 -6.38 -7.45
N THR A 495 -2.93 -7.35 -7.43
CA THR A 495 -4.29 -7.18 -7.95
C THR A 495 -5.14 -6.35 -6.99
N SER A 496 -6.30 -5.92 -7.45
CA SER A 496 -7.23 -5.17 -6.60
C SER A 496 -8.21 -6.09 -5.93
N HIS A 497 -8.50 -5.82 -4.66
CA HIS A 497 -9.32 -6.69 -3.82
C HIS A 497 -10.53 -5.95 -3.26
N LEU A 498 -11.68 -6.62 -3.29
CA LEU A 498 -12.96 -6.16 -2.75
C LEU A 498 -13.43 -7.15 -1.67
N TYR A 499 -13.42 -6.77 -0.40
CA TYR A 499 -13.71 -7.64 0.72
C TYR A 499 -14.91 -7.17 1.55
N GLY A 500 -15.66 -8.12 2.07
CA GLY A 500 -16.83 -7.95 2.91
C GLY A 500 -17.74 -9.18 2.80
N LEU A 501 -18.94 -9.12 3.35
CA LEU A 501 -19.94 -10.14 3.02
C LEU A 501 -20.20 -10.17 1.51
N PHE A 502 -20.34 -8.98 0.90
CA PHE A 502 -20.32 -8.79 -0.54
C PHE A 502 -18.99 -8.19 -0.97
N GLY A 503 -18.38 -8.74 -2.01
CA GLY A 503 -17.23 -8.11 -2.67
C GLY A 503 -17.68 -6.93 -3.51
N ALA A 504 -18.67 -7.17 -4.39
CA ALA A 504 -19.25 -6.17 -5.27
C ALA A 504 -20.77 -6.30 -5.40
N ILE A 505 -21.45 -5.17 -5.35
CA ILE A 505 -22.89 -5.08 -5.66
C ILE A 505 -23.15 -3.99 -6.70
N LYS A 506 -24.11 -4.24 -7.60
CA LYS A 506 -24.54 -3.27 -8.59
C LYS A 506 -26.02 -3.43 -8.90
N ASP A 507 -26.74 -2.30 -8.98
CA ASP A 507 -28.19 -2.28 -9.20
C ASP A 507 -28.93 -3.17 -8.20
N ALA A 508 -28.47 -3.18 -6.93
CA ALA A 508 -28.91 -4.05 -5.86
C ALA A 508 -29.60 -3.30 -4.72
N THR A 509 -30.40 -4.03 -3.95
CA THR A 509 -30.94 -3.56 -2.69
C THR A 509 -30.55 -4.53 -1.57
N ILE A 510 -29.80 -4.03 -0.57
CA ILE A 510 -29.48 -4.79 0.65
C ILE A 510 -30.24 -4.16 1.81
N LYS A 511 -31.07 -4.94 2.49
CA LYS A 511 -31.91 -4.38 3.55
C LYS A 511 -32.14 -5.31 4.74
N ASN A 512 -32.47 -4.71 5.89
CA ASN A 512 -32.92 -5.37 7.10
C ASN A 512 -31.99 -6.50 7.57
N LEU A 513 -30.68 -6.22 7.67
CA LEU A 513 -29.68 -7.21 8.02
C LEU A 513 -28.88 -6.78 9.27
N VAL A 514 -28.71 -7.72 10.19
CA VAL A 514 -27.72 -7.61 11.26
C VAL A 514 -26.46 -8.37 10.82
N LEU A 515 -25.34 -7.68 10.77
CA LEU A 515 -24.06 -8.28 10.39
C LEU A 515 -23.13 -8.34 11.58
N GLY A 516 -22.73 -9.56 11.93
CA GLY A 516 -21.84 -9.85 13.04
C GLY A 516 -22.47 -9.80 14.43
N ALA A 517 -21.70 -10.28 15.38
CA ALA A 517 -21.89 -10.18 16.80
C ALA A 517 -20.71 -9.43 17.43
N GLU A 518 -20.77 -9.16 18.72
CA GLU A 518 -19.65 -8.57 19.46
C GLU A 518 -18.42 -9.47 19.36
N GLY A 519 -17.29 -8.90 18.95
CA GLY A 519 -16.02 -9.61 18.73
C GLY A 519 -15.82 -10.13 17.31
N ASP A 520 -16.82 -10.07 16.43
CA ASP A 520 -16.67 -10.43 15.03
C ASP A 520 -15.74 -9.44 14.30
N GLN A 521 -14.87 -9.98 13.41
CA GLN A 521 -13.84 -9.19 12.79
C GLN A 521 -13.47 -9.68 11.39
N ILE A 522 -13.22 -8.73 10.52
CA ILE A 522 -12.53 -8.93 9.24
C ILE A 522 -11.12 -8.36 9.37
N THR A 523 -10.11 -9.19 9.15
CA THR A 523 -8.69 -8.81 9.20
C THR A 523 -8.09 -8.85 7.80
N VAL A 524 -7.43 -7.78 7.41
CA VAL A 524 -6.63 -7.73 6.18
C VAL A 524 -5.16 -7.69 6.57
N VAL A 525 -4.36 -8.57 5.97
CA VAL A 525 -2.91 -8.67 6.18
C VAL A 525 -2.20 -8.48 4.85
N GLY A 526 -1.23 -7.59 4.82
CA GLY A 526 -0.48 -7.27 3.60
C GLY A 526 -1.03 -6.10 2.80
N SER A 527 -0.25 -5.58 1.85
CA SER A 527 -0.55 -4.33 1.17
C SER A 527 0.03 -4.17 -0.23
N ASN A 528 0.40 -5.25 -0.89
CA ASN A 528 0.98 -5.17 -2.24
C ASN A 528 -0.06 -4.92 -3.35
N ALA A 529 -1.35 -4.88 -3.01
CA ALA A 529 -2.42 -4.68 -3.99
C ALA A 529 -2.49 -3.23 -4.49
N ASN A 530 -2.95 -3.04 -5.72
CA ASN A 530 -3.21 -1.71 -6.28
C ASN A 530 -4.36 -0.99 -5.56
N VAL A 531 -5.41 -1.70 -5.21
CA VAL A 531 -6.55 -1.18 -4.45
C VAL A 531 -7.06 -2.26 -3.49
N ILE A 532 -7.26 -1.89 -2.23
CA ILE A 532 -7.96 -2.70 -1.25
C ILE A 532 -9.17 -1.92 -0.78
N ALA A 533 -10.37 -2.41 -1.06
CA ALA A 533 -11.61 -1.85 -0.57
C ALA A 533 -12.32 -2.87 0.33
N VAL A 534 -12.45 -2.54 1.60
CA VAL A 534 -13.03 -3.41 2.62
C VAL A 534 -14.16 -2.70 3.32
N GLY A 535 -15.29 -3.36 3.42
CA GLY A 535 -16.37 -3.00 4.33
C GLY A 535 -16.96 -4.28 4.91
N ALA A 536 -17.42 -4.25 6.13
CA ALA A 536 -18.02 -5.46 6.70
C ALA A 536 -19.17 -5.98 5.82
N LEU A 537 -20.01 -5.08 5.30
CA LEU A 537 -21.07 -5.45 4.39
C LEU A 537 -20.58 -5.61 2.95
N VAL A 538 -19.85 -4.61 2.41
CA VAL A 538 -19.51 -4.60 0.98
C VAL A 538 -18.18 -3.91 0.69
N GLY A 539 -17.37 -4.53 -0.16
CA GLY A 539 -16.14 -3.90 -0.67
C GLY A 539 -16.45 -2.72 -1.60
N HIS A 540 -17.30 -2.93 -2.61
CA HIS A 540 -17.72 -1.90 -3.55
C HIS A 540 -19.22 -2.01 -3.89
N ALA A 541 -19.91 -0.88 -3.84
CA ALA A 541 -21.31 -0.78 -4.26
C ALA A 541 -21.51 0.33 -5.29
N GLU A 542 -22.27 0.02 -6.34
CA GLU A 542 -22.63 0.93 -7.42
C GLU A 542 -24.13 0.85 -7.70
N SER A 543 -24.76 2.00 -7.94
CA SER A 543 -26.17 2.10 -8.36
C SER A 543 -27.14 1.33 -7.45
N SER A 544 -26.90 1.34 -6.15
CA SER A 544 -27.56 0.42 -5.22
C SER A 544 -28.22 1.13 -4.04
N THR A 545 -29.07 0.41 -3.32
CA THR A 545 -29.74 0.85 -2.10
C THR A 545 -29.32 -0.02 -0.91
N ILE A 546 -28.92 0.60 0.19
CA ILE A 546 -28.52 -0.08 1.44
C ILE A 546 -29.30 0.53 2.61
N THR A 547 -30.21 -0.21 3.22
CA THR A 547 -31.08 0.30 4.31
C THR A 547 -31.25 -0.73 5.42
N GLY A 548 -31.53 -0.30 6.64
CA GLY A 548 -31.83 -1.19 7.75
C GLY A 548 -30.65 -2.12 8.12
N ILE A 549 -29.43 -1.61 8.07
CA ILE A 549 -28.23 -2.39 8.38
C ILE A 549 -27.74 -2.07 9.79
N THR A 550 -27.46 -3.11 10.57
CA THR A 550 -26.70 -2.98 11.82
C THR A 550 -25.43 -3.82 11.71
N ASN A 551 -24.28 -3.16 11.62
CA ASN A 551 -22.97 -3.81 11.57
C ASN A 551 -22.30 -3.84 12.93
N ASN A 552 -21.95 -5.05 13.43
CA ASN A 552 -21.15 -5.27 14.64
C ASN A 552 -19.71 -5.72 14.32
N VAL A 553 -19.42 -6.01 13.05
CA VAL A 553 -18.11 -6.55 12.63
C VAL A 553 -17.07 -5.44 12.60
N SER A 554 -15.95 -5.66 13.26
CA SER A 554 -14.79 -4.78 13.15
C SER A 554 -14.00 -5.04 11.86
N VAL A 555 -13.46 -4.00 11.27
CA VAL A 555 -12.56 -4.08 10.10
C VAL A 555 -11.16 -3.64 10.53
N VAL A 556 -10.19 -4.54 10.40
CA VAL A 556 -8.83 -4.32 10.90
C VAL A 556 -7.79 -4.57 9.79
N LEU A 557 -6.90 -3.61 9.60
CA LEU A 557 -5.67 -3.80 8.83
C LEU A 557 -4.55 -4.17 9.82
N ALA A 558 -4.08 -5.43 9.78
CA ALA A 558 -3.20 -5.98 10.81
C ALA A 558 -1.71 -5.82 10.50
N ASP A 559 -1.30 -5.70 9.24
CA ASP A 559 0.11 -5.63 8.89
C ASP A 559 0.70 -4.24 9.16
N LYS A 560 1.60 -4.21 10.14
CA LYS A 560 2.34 -3.00 10.54
C LYS A 560 3.45 -2.61 9.56
N ASN A 561 3.90 -3.57 8.75
CA ASN A 561 4.97 -3.41 7.76
C ASN A 561 4.41 -3.36 6.35
N ALA A 562 3.10 -3.39 6.21
CA ALA A 562 2.49 -3.09 4.94
C ALA A 562 3.08 -1.74 4.51
N ALA A 563 4.06 -1.79 3.61
CA ALA A 563 4.58 -0.59 3.03
C ALA A 563 3.36 0.13 2.46
N VAL A 564 2.96 1.19 3.14
CA VAL A 564 2.07 2.14 2.50
C VAL A 564 2.83 2.52 1.25
N PRO A 565 2.32 2.26 0.05
CA PRO A 565 3.11 2.37 -1.16
C PRO A 565 3.77 3.72 -1.23
N GLY A 566 5.09 3.68 -1.36
CA GLY A 566 5.89 4.86 -1.51
C GLY A 566 5.60 5.57 -2.82
N ASP A 567 5.87 6.85 -2.86
CA ASP A 567 6.16 7.73 -4.00
C ASP A 567 5.12 7.88 -5.12
N ASN A 568 4.17 6.98 -5.29
CA ASN A 568 3.09 7.19 -6.23
C ASN A 568 1.75 7.31 -5.49
N PRO A 569 1.23 8.52 -5.25
CA PRO A 569 -0.05 8.73 -4.56
C PRO A 569 -1.24 8.10 -5.29
N ASP A 570 -1.06 7.69 -6.54
CA ASP A 570 -2.11 7.08 -7.35
C ASP A 570 -2.06 5.55 -7.38
N ALA A 571 -1.01 4.92 -6.86
CA ALA A 571 -0.72 3.51 -7.09
C ALA A 571 -1.38 2.54 -6.11
N THR A 572 -1.68 2.92 -4.88
CA THR A 572 -2.40 2.04 -3.95
C THR A 572 -3.38 2.80 -3.10
N LEU A 573 -4.63 2.42 -3.18
CA LEU A 573 -5.69 2.96 -2.35
C LEU A 573 -6.18 1.91 -1.36
N MET A 574 -6.10 2.25 -0.08
CA MET A 574 -6.71 1.46 1.00
C MET A 574 -7.98 2.16 1.47
N MET A 575 -9.10 1.49 1.34
CA MET A 575 -10.43 1.99 1.68
C MET A 575 -11.08 1.06 2.68
N LEU A 576 -11.03 1.43 3.95
CA LEU A 576 -11.51 0.65 5.08
C LEU A 576 -12.75 1.33 5.67
N GLY A 577 -13.91 0.76 5.46
CA GLY A 577 -15.18 1.24 6.00
C GLY A 577 -15.84 0.24 6.93
N GLY A 578 -16.52 0.69 7.95
CA GLY A 578 -17.27 -0.19 8.83
C GLY A 578 -18.40 -0.92 8.10
N VAL A 579 -19.03 -0.25 7.14
CA VAL A 579 -20.10 -0.85 6.31
C VAL A 579 -19.59 -1.11 4.88
N ALA A 580 -18.95 -0.12 4.27
CA ALA A 580 -18.52 -0.22 2.87
C ALA A 580 -17.13 0.35 2.64
N GLY A 581 -16.35 -0.31 1.77
CA GLY A 581 -15.09 0.25 1.27
C GLY A 581 -15.35 1.44 0.35
N THR A 582 -16.17 1.26 -0.67
CA THR A 582 -16.49 2.31 -1.65
C THR A 582 -17.95 2.32 -2.08
N PHE A 583 -18.48 3.54 -2.28
CA PHE A 583 -19.75 3.77 -2.95
C PHE A 583 -19.55 4.57 -4.23
N ARG A 584 -20.25 4.19 -5.30
CA ARG A 584 -20.31 4.93 -6.55
C ARG A 584 -21.76 5.28 -6.91
N ALA A 585 -22.01 6.55 -7.19
CA ALA A 585 -23.34 7.06 -7.52
C ALA A 585 -23.94 6.37 -8.77
N PRO A 586 -25.30 6.20 -8.82
CA PRO A 586 -26.25 6.60 -7.77
C PRO A 586 -26.24 5.64 -6.57
N MET A 587 -26.40 6.17 -5.36
CA MET A 587 -26.52 5.36 -4.14
C MET A 587 -27.58 5.96 -3.21
N THR A 588 -28.35 5.10 -2.57
CA THR A 588 -29.21 5.47 -1.44
C THR A 588 -28.81 4.64 -0.23
N VAL A 589 -28.39 5.29 0.85
CA VAL A 589 -27.87 4.62 2.03
C VAL A 589 -28.60 5.15 3.26
N GLY A 590 -29.36 4.28 3.92
CA GLY A 590 -30.14 4.60 5.09
C GLY A 590 -31.42 5.41 4.80
N SER A 591 -32.31 5.38 5.75
CA SER A 591 -33.51 6.20 5.82
C SER A 591 -33.95 6.35 7.29
N LYS A 592 -34.94 7.20 7.58
CA LYS A 592 -35.43 7.41 8.92
C LYS A 592 -35.96 6.12 9.57
N ASP A 593 -36.65 5.30 8.79
CA ASP A 593 -37.31 4.07 9.27
C ASP A 593 -36.35 2.86 9.20
N GLU A 594 -35.37 2.91 8.31
CA GLU A 594 -34.37 1.86 8.06
C GLU A 594 -32.94 2.44 8.08
N PRO A 595 -32.44 2.88 9.25
CA PRO A 595 -31.12 3.49 9.37
C PRO A 595 -30.00 2.49 9.13
N VAL A 596 -28.83 3.01 8.79
CA VAL A 596 -27.58 2.23 8.71
C VAL A 596 -26.72 2.55 9.92
N LYS A 597 -26.35 1.51 10.70
CA LYS A 597 -25.57 1.63 11.94
C LYS A 597 -24.30 0.82 11.87
N ASN A 598 -23.19 1.43 12.25
CA ASN A 598 -21.93 0.76 12.48
C ASN A 598 -21.57 0.78 13.96
N LEU A 599 -21.43 -0.38 14.57
CA LEU A 599 -20.97 -0.59 15.94
C LEU A 599 -19.55 -1.18 15.98
N GLY A 600 -19.11 -1.80 14.86
CA GLY A 600 -17.76 -2.36 14.73
C GLY A 600 -16.69 -1.27 14.61
N ASN A 601 -15.50 -1.55 15.14
CA ASN A 601 -14.37 -0.65 15.00
C ASN A 601 -13.72 -0.76 13.61
N VAL A 602 -13.17 0.34 13.11
CA VAL A 602 -12.38 0.35 11.87
C VAL A 602 -10.97 0.81 12.23
N LYS A 603 -10.05 -0.14 12.29
CA LYS A 603 -8.70 0.10 12.80
C LYS A 603 -7.63 -0.29 11.80
N THR A 604 -6.63 0.55 11.71
CA THR A 604 -5.38 0.18 11.05
C THR A 604 -4.34 -0.06 12.13
N GLY A 605 -3.51 -1.08 11.98
CA GLY A 605 -2.37 -1.31 12.87
C GLY A 605 -1.45 -0.09 12.90
N SER A 606 -0.71 0.10 14.00
CA SER A 606 0.27 1.19 14.10
C SER A 606 1.28 1.10 12.97
N ILE A 607 1.32 2.11 12.13
CA ILE A 607 2.26 2.20 11.01
C ILE A 607 3.58 2.76 11.56
N THR A 608 4.62 1.95 11.56
CA THR A 608 5.95 2.31 12.10
C THR A 608 6.86 2.96 11.05
N ASN A 609 6.57 2.80 9.76
CA ASN A 609 7.37 3.36 8.68
C ASN A 609 6.53 4.37 7.87
N THR A 610 6.85 5.63 8.06
CA THR A 610 6.12 6.76 7.47
C THR A 610 6.98 7.55 6.49
N ALA A 611 8.07 6.95 6.01
CA ALA A 611 8.99 7.65 5.10
C ALA A 611 8.27 8.24 3.88
N ASN A 612 7.12 7.66 3.49
CA ASN A 612 6.31 8.18 2.39
C ASN A 612 4.84 8.12 2.80
N GLY A 613 4.36 9.18 3.42
CA GLY A 613 3.02 9.26 3.97
C GLY A 613 1.93 8.89 2.99
N GLY A 614 1.40 7.69 3.15
CA GLY A 614 0.36 7.16 2.31
C GLY A 614 -0.86 8.05 2.22
N THR A 615 -0.96 8.80 1.13
CA THR A 615 -2.12 9.62 0.80
C THR A 615 -3.34 8.79 0.42
N GLY A 616 -3.12 7.51 0.11
CA GLY A 616 -4.13 6.58 -0.37
C GLY A 616 -5.02 5.94 0.70
N MET A 617 -4.75 6.14 2.01
CA MET A 617 -5.57 5.53 3.04
C MET A 617 -6.82 6.35 3.33
N ASN A 618 -7.98 5.69 3.29
CA ASN A 618 -9.28 6.26 3.67
C ASN A 618 -9.96 5.31 4.65
N VAL A 619 -10.30 5.81 5.83
CA VAL A 619 -10.86 5.02 6.92
C VAL A 619 -12.11 5.69 7.44
N ALA A 620 -13.20 4.96 7.62
CA ALA A 620 -14.44 5.55 8.12
C ALA A 620 -15.37 4.54 8.79
N GLY A 621 -16.25 5.04 9.63
CA GLY A 621 -17.27 4.20 10.29
C GLY A 621 -18.32 3.65 9.33
N ILE A 622 -18.72 4.37 8.30
CA ILE A 622 -19.70 3.91 7.30
C ILE A 622 -19.04 3.56 5.99
N VAL A 623 -18.52 4.54 5.26
CA VAL A 623 -17.89 4.31 3.95
C VAL A 623 -16.56 5.04 3.82
N ALA A 624 -15.53 4.31 3.41
CA ALA A 624 -14.20 4.90 3.30
C ALA A 624 -14.10 5.93 2.15
N PHE A 625 -14.75 5.65 1.01
CA PHE A 625 -14.60 6.50 -0.18
C PHE A 625 -15.90 6.56 -0.98
N THR A 626 -16.32 7.75 -1.37
CA THR A 626 -17.46 7.94 -2.27
C THR A 626 -17.02 8.49 -3.62
N VAL A 627 -17.58 7.92 -4.70
CA VAL A 627 -17.33 8.32 -6.08
C VAL A 627 -18.56 8.98 -6.65
N GLY A 628 -18.46 10.28 -6.92
CA GLY A 628 -19.53 11.00 -7.61
C GLY A 628 -19.57 10.67 -9.10
N VAL A 629 -20.76 10.71 -9.69
CA VAL A 629 -20.98 10.62 -11.12
C VAL A 629 -21.65 11.90 -11.58
N LYS A 630 -21.28 12.40 -12.75
CA LYS A 630 -21.79 13.66 -13.29
C LYS A 630 -23.32 13.66 -13.35
N ASP A 631 -23.91 14.72 -12.78
CA ASP A 631 -25.37 14.94 -12.75
C ASP A 631 -26.18 13.83 -12.08
N VAL A 632 -25.52 13.02 -11.20
CA VAL A 632 -26.13 11.91 -10.47
C VAL A 632 -26.02 12.14 -8.96
N GLU A 633 -27.09 11.83 -8.24
CA GLU A 633 -27.13 11.97 -6.79
C GLU A 633 -26.71 10.69 -6.07
N MET A 634 -25.95 10.86 -5.00
CA MET A 634 -25.69 9.88 -3.96
C MET A 634 -26.17 10.47 -2.64
N LYS A 635 -26.98 9.74 -1.88
CA LYS A 635 -27.49 10.18 -0.59
C LYS A 635 -27.18 9.17 0.50
N LEU A 636 -26.51 9.63 1.57
CA LEU A 636 -26.36 8.93 2.84
C LEU A 636 -27.21 9.67 3.85
N ASP A 637 -28.22 8.99 4.40
CA ASP A 637 -29.24 9.57 5.27
C ASP A 637 -29.49 8.67 6.48
N TYR A 638 -29.59 9.21 7.68
CA TYR A 638 -29.71 8.44 8.91
C TYR A 638 -28.66 7.33 9.07
N CYS A 639 -27.42 7.68 8.85
CA CYS A 639 -26.27 6.81 9.07
C CYS A 639 -25.63 7.12 10.44
N TYR A 640 -25.37 6.10 11.23
CA TYR A 640 -24.86 6.24 12.60
C TYR A 640 -23.58 5.43 12.78
N ASN A 641 -22.52 6.06 13.28
CA ASN A 641 -21.30 5.37 13.66
C ASN A 641 -21.11 5.42 15.18
N TYR A 642 -20.97 4.27 15.80
CA TYR A 642 -20.64 4.08 17.21
C TYR A 642 -19.22 3.52 17.41
N GLY A 643 -18.66 2.88 16.37
CA GLY A 643 -17.35 2.26 16.40
C GLY A 643 -16.22 3.29 16.35
N GLU A 644 -15.09 2.94 16.94
CA GLU A 644 -13.86 3.70 16.86
C GLU A 644 -13.29 3.64 15.42
N VAL A 645 -12.78 4.78 14.93
CA VAL A 645 -12.07 4.88 13.65
C VAL A 645 -10.63 5.29 13.91
N SER A 646 -9.69 4.41 13.61
CA SER A 646 -8.26 4.69 13.72
C SER A 646 -7.63 4.82 12.32
N ALA A 647 -7.12 6.03 12.02
CA ALA A 647 -6.57 6.40 10.73
C ALA A 647 -5.20 7.07 10.90
N PRO A 648 -4.10 6.32 11.09
CA PRO A 648 -2.78 6.88 11.35
C PRO A 648 -2.23 7.71 10.19
N THR A 649 -2.68 7.46 8.97
CA THR A 649 -2.33 8.24 7.77
C THR A 649 -3.55 8.51 6.91
N GLY A 650 -3.46 9.42 5.95
CA GLY A 650 -4.52 9.68 4.98
C GLY A 650 -5.73 10.41 5.58
N ARG A 651 -6.94 9.86 5.38
CA ARG A 651 -8.19 10.51 5.77
C ARG A 651 -9.03 9.63 6.69
N GLY A 652 -9.35 10.14 7.86
CA GLY A 652 -10.21 9.48 8.84
C GLY A 652 -11.52 10.25 9.04
N GLY A 653 -12.67 9.59 8.92
CA GLY A 653 -13.97 10.19 9.13
C GLY A 653 -14.92 9.31 9.94
N GLY A 654 -15.72 9.91 10.79
CA GLY A 654 -16.72 9.16 11.57
C GLY A 654 -17.72 8.43 10.68
N LEU A 655 -18.14 9.05 9.59
CA LEU A 655 -19.09 8.49 8.64
C LEU A 655 -18.46 8.24 7.26
N ILE A 656 -17.74 9.22 6.73
CA ILE A 656 -17.13 9.14 5.39
C ILE A 656 -15.63 9.50 5.47
N GLY A 657 -14.75 8.68 4.89
CA GLY A 657 -13.32 9.00 4.83
C GLY A 657 -13.02 10.08 3.78
N THR A 658 -13.40 9.84 2.52
CA THR A 658 -13.36 10.82 1.44
C THR A 658 -14.71 10.96 0.77
N MET A 659 -15.22 12.20 0.70
CA MET A 659 -16.48 12.53 0.07
C MET A 659 -16.26 13.16 -1.31
N GLY A 660 -16.87 12.56 -2.35
CA GLY A 660 -16.94 13.11 -3.70
C GLY A 660 -15.68 12.85 -4.55
N GLY A 661 -15.00 11.72 -4.36
CA GLY A 661 -13.87 11.31 -5.20
C GLY A 661 -14.25 11.21 -6.69
N ALA A 662 -13.26 11.39 -7.56
CA ALA A 662 -13.34 11.64 -9.00
C ALA A 662 -13.83 13.06 -9.38
N THR A 663 -13.19 13.63 -10.40
CA THR A 663 -13.33 15.01 -10.86
C THR A 663 -14.61 15.25 -11.67
N GLN A 664 -15.76 15.19 -11.01
CA GLN A 664 -17.04 15.49 -11.66
C GLN A 664 -17.64 16.73 -11.00
N GLU A 665 -17.49 17.88 -11.63
CA GLU A 665 -17.89 19.18 -11.08
C GLU A 665 -19.38 19.27 -10.68
N THR A 666 -20.24 18.48 -11.30
CA THR A 666 -21.70 18.51 -11.11
C THR A 666 -22.25 17.26 -10.39
N ALA A 667 -21.37 16.39 -9.86
CA ALA A 667 -21.80 15.23 -9.08
C ALA A 667 -22.37 15.69 -7.72
N VAL A 668 -23.51 15.10 -7.32
CA VAL A 668 -24.19 15.44 -6.07
C VAL A 668 -23.95 14.33 -5.04
N THR A 669 -23.34 14.67 -3.91
CA THR A 669 -23.22 13.76 -2.75
C THR A 669 -23.70 14.44 -1.51
N ILE A 670 -24.71 13.86 -0.86
CA ILE A 670 -25.39 14.41 0.31
C ILE A 670 -25.19 13.46 1.50
N LEU A 671 -24.68 13.99 2.59
CA LEU A 671 -24.73 13.37 3.91
C LEU A 671 -25.72 14.13 4.76
N SER A 672 -26.80 13.48 5.21
CA SER A 672 -27.85 14.16 5.97
C SER A 672 -28.33 13.36 7.18
N ASN A 673 -28.90 14.03 8.18
CA ASN A 673 -29.55 13.48 9.37
C ASN A 673 -28.75 12.34 10.04
N SER A 674 -27.41 12.42 9.99
CA SER A 674 -26.50 11.34 10.35
C SER A 674 -25.63 11.74 11.54
N GLU A 675 -25.21 10.76 12.35
CA GLU A 675 -24.50 11.05 13.58
C GLU A 675 -23.27 10.16 13.79
N ASN A 676 -22.21 10.76 14.30
CA ASN A 676 -21.04 10.02 14.76
C ASN A 676 -20.92 10.08 16.27
N TYR A 677 -20.86 8.92 16.91
CA TYR A 677 -20.60 8.75 18.35
C TYR A 677 -19.20 8.18 18.61
N GLY A 678 -18.58 7.54 17.61
CA GLY A 678 -17.30 6.89 17.73
C GLY A 678 -16.14 7.86 17.88
N LEU A 679 -15.08 7.43 18.58
CA LEU A 679 -13.81 8.11 18.65
C LEU A 679 -13.12 8.04 17.28
N ILE A 680 -12.63 9.17 16.79
CA ILE A 680 -11.81 9.24 15.59
C ILE A 680 -10.38 9.63 16.04
N GLN A 681 -9.41 8.77 15.75
CA GLN A 681 -8.03 9.03 16.19
C GLN A 681 -6.99 8.56 15.18
N ASP A 682 -5.76 9.03 15.34
CA ASP A 682 -4.65 8.62 14.48
C ASP A 682 -3.83 7.45 15.05
N ASP A 683 -3.97 7.13 16.33
CA ASP A 683 -3.32 5.99 17.01
C ASP A 683 -1.87 5.74 16.55
N ILE A 684 -1.08 6.82 16.54
CA ILE A 684 0.30 6.77 16.10
C ILE A 684 1.18 6.35 17.26
N VAL A 685 1.84 5.20 17.13
CA VAL A 685 2.84 4.73 18.09
C VAL A 685 4.23 4.97 17.52
N GLY A 686 4.92 5.98 18.02
CA GLY A 686 6.29 6.31 17.64
C GLY A 686 6.45 7.68 16.98
N GLN A 687 7.69 8.11 16.76
CA GLN A 687 7.98 9.40 16.13
C GLN A 687 7.73 9.30 14.61
N PHE A 688 6.95 10.24 14.10
CA PHE A 688 6.79 10.45 12.69
C PHE A 688 8.08 11.05 12.11
N GLY A 689 8.88 10.26 11.42
CA GLY A 689 10.08 10.71 10.69
C GLY A 689 9.77 11.23 9.28
N GLY A 690 8.63 11.89 9.07
CA GLY A 690 8.17 12.28 7.74
C GLY A 690 8.39 13.76 7.39
N SER A 691 8.46 14.05 6.07
CA SER A 691 8.54 15.43 5.56
C SER A 691 7.28 16.26 5.87
N LYS A 692 7.39 17.58 5.84
CA LYS A 692 6.26 18.54 6.00
C LYS A 692 5.06 18.25 5.09
N ASP A 693 5.27 17.67 3.92
CA ASP A 693 4.22 17.40 2.94
C ASP A 693 3.20 16.37 3.43
N MET A 694 3.57 15.51 4.36
CA MET A 694 2.67 14.54 4.98
C MET A 694 1.57 15.18 5.82
N TYR A 695 1.86 16.29 6.51
CA TYR A 695 0.86 17.00 7.31
C TYR A 695 -0.26 17.61 6.44
N ASN A 696 0.06 17.97 5.19
CA ASN A 696 -0.91 18.50 4.24
C ASN A 696 -1.94 17.48 3.75
N LEU A 697 -1.63 16.19 3.82
CA LEU A 697 -2.43 15.12 3.25
C LEU A 697 -3.34 14.46 4.27
N LYS A 698 -2.95 14.50 5.55
CA LYS A 698 -3.77 13.95 6.62
C LYS A 698 -4.95 14.86 6.94
N ARG A 699 -6.13 14.25 7.03
CA ARG A 699 -7.38 14.94 7.26
C ARG A 699 -8.28 14.10 8.15
N MET A 700 -8.73 14.66 9.25
CA MET A 700 -9.57 13.97 10.20
C MET A 700 -10.83 14.78 10.50
N GLY A 701 -11.98 14.13 10.44
CA GLY A 701 -13.25 14.78 10.74
C GLY A 701 -14.20 13.89 11.52
N GLY A 702 -14.92 14.49 12.44
CA GLY A 702 -15.93 13.79 13.21
C GLY A 702 -17.04 13.19 12.34
N LEU A 703 -17.36 13.81 11.21
CA LEU A 703 -18.28 13.29 10.20
C LEU A 703 -17.53 12.81 8.95
N VAL A 704 -16.70 13.68 8.34
CA VAL A 704 -16.04 13.42 7.07
C VAL A 704 -14.55 13.74 7.17
N GLY A 705 -13.67 12.81 6.81
CA GLY A 705 -12.22 13.05 6.83
C GLY A 705 -11.83 14.17 5.88
N GLY A 706 -12.27 14.12 4.65
CA GLY A 706 -12.05 15.21 3.70
C GLY A 706 -12.96 15.14 2.48
N THR A 707 -13.13 16.29 1.84
CA THR A 707 -13.89 16.43 0.59
C THR A 707 -12.93 16.74 -0.56
N VAL A 708 -13.35 16.47 -1.79
CA VAL A 708 -12.55 16.80 -2.98
C VAL A 708 -12.74 18.25 -3.40
N THR A 709 -11.76 18.82 -4.10
CA THR A 709 -11.67 20.27 -4.36
C THR A 709 -12.58 20.79 -5.48
N ASN A 710 -12.91 20.02 -6.47
CA ASN A 710 -13.57 20.55 -7.69
C ASN A 710 -15.04 20.14 -7.84
N ASN A 711 -15.72 19.78 -6.75
CA ASN A 711 -17.12 19.39 -6.81
C ASN A 711 -18.00 20.41 -6.06
N THR A 712 -18.97 20.97 -6.75
CA THR A 712 -19.92 21.98 -6.20
C THR A 712 -21.18 21.34 -5.58
N GLY A 713 -21.42 20.04 -5.80
CA GLY A 713 -22.61 19.34 -5.34
C GLY A 713 -22.47 18.62 -4.00
N LEU A 714 -21.38 18.84 -3.24
CA LEU A 714 -21.18 18.21 -1.94
C LEU A 714 -21.94 18.95 -0.84
N ARG A 715 -22.77 18.22 -0.06
CA ARG A 715 -23.58 18.78 1.01
C ARG A 715 -23.53 17.90 2.27
N ILE A 716 -23.43 18.56 3.42
CA ILE A 716 -23.51 17.92 4.74
C ILE A 716 -24.58 18.68 5.52
N GLU A 717 -25.70 18.03 5.83
CA GLU A 717 -26.91 18.69 6.31
C GLU A 717 -27.48 18.00 7.56
N TYR A 718 -27.73 18.78 8.61
CA TYR A 718 -28.41 18.32 9.84
C TYR A 718 -27.74 17.13 10.52
N CYS A 719 -26.40 17.07 10.46
CA CYS A 719 -25.61 16.01 11.04
C CYS A 719 -25.05 16.41 12.41
N THR A 720 -24.82 15.43 13.29
CA THR A 720 -24.22 15.67 14.60
C THR A 720 -22.97 14.83 14.81
N ASN A 721 -21.88 15.48 15.23
CA ASN A 721 -20.74 14.78 15.78
C ASN A 721 -20.78 14.80 17.31
N HIS A 722 -20.92 13.65 17.93
CA HIS A 722 -20.80 13.45 19.38
C HIS A 722 -19.41 12.92 19.77
N GLY A 723 -18.74 12.24 18.83
CA GLY A 723 -17.47 11.58 19.05
C GLY A 723 -16.30 12.58 19.13
N ASN A 724 -15.29 12.22 19.89
CA ASN A 724 -14.06 12.99 19.94
C ASN A 724 -13.21 12.75 18.68
N VAL A 725 -12.40 13.75 18.27
CA VAL A 725 -11.46 13.64 17.17
C VAL A 725 -10.08 14.03 17.66
N PHE A 726 -9.17 13.08 17.72
CA PHE A 726 -7.85 13.25 18.29
C PHE A 726 -6.77 12.98 17.24
N SER A 727 -5.89 13.95 17.02
CA SER A 727 -4.74 13.81 16.14
C SER A 727 -3.47 14.27 16.84
N GLN A 728 -2.51 13.36 17.00
CA GLN A 728 -1.21 13.64 17.62
C GLN A 728 -0.30 14.47 16.72
N ILE A 729 -0.62 14.59 15.44
CA ILE A 729 0.12 15.42 14.50
C ILE A 729 -0.68 16.64 14.06
N GLY A 730 0.00 17.70 13.68
CA GLY A 730 -0.62 18.88 13.12
C GLY A 730 -1.22 18.57 11.74
N CYS A 731 -2.50 18.23 11.71
CA CYS A 731 -3.23 17.95 10.48
C CYS A 731 -4.53 18.74 10.44
N ARG A 732 -5.24 18.71 9.32
CA ARG A 732 -6.56 19.32 9.20
C ARG A 732 -7.58 18.48 9.97
N THR A 733 -7.89 18.89 11.18
CA THR A 733 -8.74 18.15 12.09
C THR A 733 -9.99 18.97 12.40
N GLY A 734 -11.17 18.44 12.17
CA GLY A 734 -12.42 19.16 12.37
C GLY A 734 -13.51 18.33 13.03
N GLY A 735 -14.40 18.99 13.74
CA GLY A 735 -15.58 18.34 14.33
C GLY A 735 -16.55 17.82 13.26
N PHE A 736 -16.64 18.48 12.12
CA PHE A 736 -17.37 18.01 10.96
C PHE A 736 -16.46 17.44 9.91
N VAL A 737 -15.54 18.25 9.38
CA VAL A 737 -14.70 17.88 8.24
C VAL A 737 -13.25 18.30 8.46
N GLY A 738 -12.30 17.42 8.20
CA GLY A 738 -10.89 17.81 8.25
C GLY A 738 -10.54 18.83 7.18
N HIS A 739 -10.87 18.57 5.92
CA HIS A 739 -10.71 19.50 4.80
C HIS A 739 -12.03 19.63 4.02
N ASN A 740 -12.69 20.75 4.19
CA ASN A 740 -14.03 21.00 3.67
C ASN A 740 -14.05 21.76 2.34
N GLN A 741 -14.76 21.20 1.37
CA GLN A 741 -15.23 21.83 0.13
C GLN A 741 -16.74 21.60 -0.08
N ALA A 742 -17.43 21.03 0.93
CA ALA A 742 -18.88 20.84 0.93
C ALA A 742 -19.61 22.04 1.54
N SER A 743 -20.85 22.25 1.14
CA SER A 743 -21.77 23.12 1.87
C SER A 743 -22.20 22.40 3.16
N ILE A 744 -22.03 23.02 4.33
CA ILE A 744 -22.40 22.48 5.62
C ILE A 744 -23.56 23.30 6.18
N VAL A 745 -24.71 22.65 6.49
CA VAL A 745 -25.92 23.32 6.94
C VAL A 745 -26.52 22.61 8.15
N GLY A 746 -26.83 23.34 9.22
CA GLY A 746 -27.56 22.84 10.38
C GLY A 746 -26.85 21.74 11.17
N CYS A 747 -25.51 21.67 11.10
CA CYS A 747 -24.74 20.64 11.79
C CYS A 747 -24.34 21.04 13.20
N VAL A 748 -24.19 20.06 14.09
CA VAL A 748 -23.82 20.28 15.51
C VAL A 748 -22.59 19.44 15.86
N ASN A 749 -21.55 20.09 16.42
CA ASN A 749 -20.44 19.40 17.04
C ASN A 749 -20.55 19.41 18.56
N LYS A 750 -20.54 18.24 19.19
CA LYS A 750 -20.53 18.07 20.65
C LYS A 750 -19.25 17.42 21.15
N GLY A 751 -18.40 16.93 20.21
CA GLY A 751 -17.17 16.25 20.53
C GLY A 751 -16.01 17.20 20.88
N ILE A 752 -14.98 16.64 21.45
CA ILE A 752 -13.71 17.31 21.76
C ILE A 752 -12.79 17.09 20.56
N ILE A 753 -12.22 18.16 20.02
CA ILE A 753 -11.36 18.14 18.86
C ILE A 753 -9.95 18.56 19.30
N LEU A 754 -9.01 17.65 19.27
CA LEU A 754 -7.61 17.91 19.60
C LEU A 754 -6.69 17.56 18.45
N ALA A 755 -5.80 18.48 18.09
CA ALA A 755 -4.70 18.24 17.18
C ALA A 755 -3.59 19.24 17.43
N ASN A 756 -2.35 18.88 17.11
CA ASN A 756 -1.27 19.85 17.13
C ASN A 756 -1.39 20.82 15.94
N ILE A 757 -0.92 22.05 16.15
CA ILE A 757 -0.99 23.11 15.16
C ILE A 757 0.31 23.11 14.35
N SER A 758 0.21 23.06 13.04
CA SER A 758 1.34 23.27 12.14
C SER A 758 1.34 24.69 11.59
N TYR A 759 2.51 25.29 11.47
CA TYR A 759 2.69 26.68 11.03
C TYR A 759 3.52 26.72 9.73
N THR A 760 3.21 27.69 8.87
CA THR A 760 4.04 28.09 7.74
C THR A 760 4.13 29.61 7.76
N ASP A 761 5.32 30.16 7.70
CA ASP A 761 5.57 31.59 7.73
C ASP A 761 4.94 32.32 8.95
N GLY A 762 4.93 31.63 10.09
CA GLY A 762 4.33 32.18 11.32
C GLY A 762 2.79 32.17 11.37
N ALA A 763 2.12 31.68 10.32
CA ALA A 763 0.67 31.54 10.27
C ALA A 763 0.25 30.07 10.48
N PRO A 764 -0.78 29.79 11.30
CA PRO A 764 -1.30 28.44 11.45
C PRO A 764 -1.91 27.96 10.13
N GLN A 765 -1.46 26.79 9.66
CA GLN A 765 -1.93 26.20 8.40
C GLN A 765 -2.84 25.00 8.65
N HIS A 766 -2.52 24.21 9.65
CA HIS A 766 -3.23 22.98 9.99
C HIS A 766 -3.36 22.87 11.50
N GLY A 767 -4.43 22.26 11.95
CA GLY A 767 -4.69 22.01 13.35
C GLY A 767 -6.19 21.78 13.63
N PRO A 768 -6.62 21.87 14.89
CA PRO A 768 -7.99 21.60 15.27
C PRO A 768 -8.92 22.79 15.00
N GLY A 769 -10.11 22.47 14.49
CA GLY A 769 -11.24 23.40 14.43
C GLY A 769 -12.51 22.70 14.88
N TRP A 770 -13.38 23.33 15.68
CA TRP A 770 -14.61 22.65 16.10
C TRP A 770 -15.54 22.30 14.93
N ALA A 771 -15.47 23.03 13.84
CA ALA A 771 -16.21 22.77 12.60
C ALA A 771 -15.32 22.04 11.58
N CYS A 772 -14.26 22.71 11.14
CA CYS A 772 -13.38 22.22 10.09
C CYS A 772 -11.92 22.53 10.42
N GLY A 773 -11.00 21.65 10.08
CA GLY A 773 -9.56 21.95 10.11
C GLY A 773 -9.14 22.93 9.01
N TYR A 774 -9.88 22.92 7.90
CA TYR A 774 -9.82 23.90 6.80
C TYR A 774 -11.18 23.95 6.11
N SER A 775 -11.64 25.11 5.71
CA SER A 775 -12.87 25.22 4.92
C SER A 775 -12.72 26.17 3.74
N GLY A 776 -13.08 25.69 2.56
CA GLY A 776 -13.21 26.46 1.32
C GLY A 776 -14.69 26.71 0.92
N LYS A 777 -15.64 26.46 1.82
CA LYS A 777 -17.08 26.66 1.59
C LYS A 777 -17.78 27.18 2.85
N HIS A 778 -18.99 27.73 2.68
CA HIS A 778 -19.79 28.29 3.75
C HIS A 778 -20.29 27.26 4.76
N LEU A 779 -20.30 27.65 6.02
CA LEU A 779 -21.06 26.99 7.09
C LEU A 779 -22.28 27.83 7.40
N VAL A 780 -23.46 27.21 7.39
CA VAL A 780 -24.74 27.91 7.64
C VAL A 780 -25.50 27.21 8.79
N ASN A 781 -25.98 27.97 9.75
CA ASN A 781 -26.76 27.46 10.90
C ASN A 781 -26.13 26.26 11.61
N SER A 782 -24.81 26.24 11.69
CA SER A 782 -24.06 25.14 12.34
C SER A 782 -23.41 25.63 13.62
N CYS A 783 -23.33 24.79 14.64
CA CYS A 783 -22.85 25.20 15.95
C CYS A 783 -22.03 24.10 16.66
N ALA A 784 -21.39 24.48 17.76
CA ALA A 784 -20.68 23.56 18.67
C ALA A 784 -21.34 23.58 20.04
N LYS A 785 -22.38 22.79 20.21
CA LYS A 785 -23.11 22.73 21.48
C LYS A 785 -22.41 21.81 22.48
N GLY A 786 -21.60 22.39 23.37
CA GLY A 786 -20.79 21.66 24.36
C GLY A 786 -19.51 21.06 23.79
N GLY A 787 -19.19 21.35 22.52
CA GLY A 787 -17.93 20.93 21.89
C GLY A 787 -16.73 21.72 22.43
N ARG A 788 -15.55 21.10 22.34
CA ARG A 788 -14.28 21.70 22.80
C ARG A 788 -13.23 21.58 21.71
N VAL A 789 -12.26 22.49 21.70
CA VAL A 789 -11.17 22.47 20.75
C VAL A 789 -9.87 22.90 21.40
N GLY A 790 -8.77 22.21 21.10
CA GLY A 790 -7.46 22.51 21.68
C GLY A 790 -6.31 21.80 21.00
N GLU A 791 -5.13 22.16 21.41
CA GLU A 791 -3.89 21.55 20.95
C GLU A 791 -3.67 20.20 21.64
N TRP A 792 -3.26 19.17 20.89
CA TRP A 792 -3.11 17.80 21.40
C TRP A 792 -2.11 17.74 22.57
N ASP A 793 -0.91 18.27 22.38
CA ASP A 793 0.15 18.18 23.41
C ASP A 793 -0.22 18.88 24.71
N THR A 794 -1.07 19.90 24.64
CA THR A 794 -1.56 20.64 25.82
C THR A 794 -2.67 19.89 26.57
N TYR A 795 -3.55 19.19 25.86
CA TYR A 795 -4.78 18.67 26.45
C TYR A 795 -4.94 17.16 26.39
N LYS A 796 -3.98 16.39 25.82
CA LYS A 796 -4.08 14.93 25.65
C LYS A 796 -4.33 14.16 26.94
N ASP A 797 -3.76 14.61 28.06
CA ASP A 797 -3.92 13.99 29.38
C ASP A 797 -5.22 14.40 30.09
N ASN A 798 -5.84 15.53 29.70
CA ASN A 798 -7.14 15.99 30.19
C ASN A 798 -7.93 16.70 29.09
N PRO A 799 -8.48 15.96 28.14
CA PRO A 799 -9.23 16.53 27.00
C PRO A 799 -10.39 17.46 27.40
N SER A 800 -11.03 17.17 28.53
CA SER A 800 -12.14 17.99 29.04
C SER A 800 -11.74 19.38 29.51
N ALA A 801 -10.45 19.65 29.69
CA ALA A 801 -9.94 20.99 30.01
C ALA A 801 -9.73 21.87 28.76
N ALA A 802 -9.83 21.31 27.55
CA ALA A 802 -9.72 22.09 26.32
C ALA A 802 -10.77 23.21 26.29
N PRO A 803 -10.46 24.37 25.68
CA PRO A 803 -11.38 25.49 25.56
C PRO A 803 -12.72 25.11 24.92
N GLU A 804 -13.79 25.74 25.37
CA GLU A 804 -15.07 25.62 24.71
C GLU A 804 -14.99 26.15 23.28
N ALA A 805 -15.80 25.56 22.40
CA ALA A 805 -15.90 25.99 21.03
C ALA A 805 -16.49 27.41 20.93
N THR A 806 -15.82 28.28 20.18
CA THR A 806 -16.21 29.64 19.91
C THR A 806 -16.12 29.93 18.43
N MET A 807 -16.62 31.08 17.99
CA MET A 807 -16.44 31.50 16.61
C MET A 807 -14.96 31.67 16.23
N ASP A 808 -14.12 32.06 17.18
CA ASP A 808 -12.68 32.27 16.92
C ASP A 808 -11.91 30.99 16.71
N ASN A 809 -12.34 29.86 17.35
CA ASN A 809 -11.70 28.57 17.19
C ASN A 809 -12.51 27.59 16.32
N ALA A 810 -13.44 28.12 15.51
CA ALA A 810 -14.23 27.31 14.56
C ALA A 810 -13.38 26.72 13.43
N LEU A 811 -12.38 27.49 13.01
CA LEU A 811 -11.47 27.15 11.92
C LEU A 811 -10.06 27.57 12.32
N ILE A 812 -9.08 26.71 12.08
CA ILE A 812 -7.70 27.12 12.29
C ILE A 812 -7.18 28.00 11.16
N TYR A 813 -7.56 27.69 9.92
CA TYR A 813 -7.27 28.52 8.77
C TYR A 813 -8.55 29.26 8.35
N LYS A 814 -8.54 30.55 8.56
CA LYS A 814 -9.65 31.43 8.17
C LYS A 814 -9.45 31.90 6.74
N ASN A 815 -10.11 31.29 5.78
CA ASN A 815 -10.41 31.99 4.56
C ASN A 815 -11.68 32.84 4.83
N SER A 816 -11.49 34.14 5.09
CA SER A 816 -12.54 35.06 5.53
C SER A 816 -13.73 35.19 4.54
N GLU A 817 -13.56 34.78 3.30
CA GLU A 817 -14.62 34.79 2.27
C GLU A 817 -15.72 33.75 2.51
N TYR A 818 -15.46 32.69 3.29
CA TYR A 818 -16.36 31.52 3.43
C TYR A 818 -16.98 31.37 4.82
N PHE A 819 -16.69 32.26 5.72
CA PHE A 819 -17.23 32.21 7.08
C PHE A 819 -18.27 33.30 7.27
N ASP A 820 -19.57 32.93 7.37
CA ASP A 820 -20.64 33.84 7.70
C ASP A 820 -20.80 33.98 9.22
N PRO A 821 -20.38 35.12 9.84
CA PRO A 821 -20.52 35.34 11.27
C PRO A 821 -21.98 35.45 11.74
N SER A 822 -22.97 35.52 10.83
CA SER A 822 -24.39 35.54 11.17
C SER A 822 -24.98 34.15 11.40
N ALA A 823 -24.22 33.07 11.19
CA ALA A 823 -24.61 31.72 11.61
C ALA A 823 -24.80 31.72 13.12
N ASN A 824 -26.04 31.64 13.59
CA ASN A 824 -26.41 31.72 15.00
C ASN A 824 -25.79 30.56 15.79
N PHE A 825 -25.02 30.90 16.79
CA PHE A 825 -24.60 30.04 17.87
C PHE A 825 -25.72 29.73 18.85
#